data_15bb79e65621315a3b38d3ab92dd3419
#
_entry.id   15bb79e65621315a3b38d3ab92dd3419
#
_cell.length_a   1.000
_cell.length_b   1.000
_cell.length_c   1.000
_cell.angle_alpha   90.00
_cell.angle_beta   90.00
_cell.angle_gamma   90.00
#
_symmetry.space_group_name_H-M   'P 1'
#
loop_
_entity.id
_entity.type
_entity.pdbx_description
1 polymer ?
#
loop_
_entity_poly.entity_id
_entity_poly.type
_entity_poly.pdbx_seq_one_letter_code
_entity_poly.pdbx_strand_id
1 'polypeptide(L)'
;MASRIRAIRKATSGIPRGGFLEILILSLVFVIALAVRLLPLRFGFYLSEFDPYLQWRMTDYVVKNGFLAWFNWHDVMSWYPWGMNMAQGNLYGVAFTAAAAYMFLHAIGVQATVFEVVVLFPIVGGALTSIACYFLGKDLWGRGAGLLTALFMALNPSNISRTTLGFLRHEALGILLMVLIFIFFLRANQKGRSPRGTITYSILAGLTLFYLTATWAASYYPLDLIVLYVAVLVLTGRYTRQLLLSYAATFGVFLFLTPLGVPKLGFGVLSTLSFLVIPGVALLLLAREAGTRLPTWRHRAYALAIASVVLVGLAYALVELKVMQLPSGKFLSTLNPFTRLDMPIVESVSEHRPATWASFFYEYSTLTFLGLFGFFFILRRLRDTDIFLTLGTLTSLYFAGSLVRLTLILAPPFSVLAAIATVEMAKPAVDILRQAVIFPKRRIPGLVRIGREFGLAILLILVIAIVPAFSRAVAAAYAPATIATSSIPLIPSEGTKYQDWLEALAWIHDNTPDSAVVMAWWDYGYWIMALADRKTLADNGTGNTTQIAMIAQMFMRNETTAIPMMQRYNVSYAAVFVTYARTQGQSNPSFLGAGEDGKWYWMVRIANQTSYGNQTILFQERRAQEQVTYYRILKIGDKVVANETISSGQQLNDNSVLGFMMNTGVGISGATSDYFDRVFTSSNNFVLVYKVLYPKTTVATISVDKNRVKYGESVHITGTVTDSEGNPYKTGTVRLEDSVNGEAKDIAVADLADGKFSYDWKPPAGNHSVTAHWSGVGGETRSAVSSPALMFVEPIPVTLAISLSSYNITLGQNVTVSLRLTEKLSNGTFTIRYSIDNKTWTVLTTVSPENGALDYSWRPDRVGALYIQASYSGAGDFGPATSGVVVMYVKP
;
A
#
# COMPACT_ATOMS: atom_id res chain seq x y z
N MET A 1 -18.31 53.19 16.43
CA MET A 1 -17.60 52.42 17.44
C MET A 1 -18.30 52.42 18.82
N ALA A 2 -18.64 53.59 19.40
CA ALA A 2 -19.30 53.70 20.70
C ALA A 2 -20.69 53.02 20.79
N SER A 3 -21.50 53.06 19.72
CA SER A 3 -22.81 52.38 19.67
C SER A 3 -22.70 50.86 19.69
N ARG A 4 -21.72 50.27 18.95
CA ARG A 4 -21.42 48.84 18.96
C ARG A 4 -20.89 48.36 20.32
N ILE A 5 -20.04 49.15 21.00
CA ILE A 5 -19.56 48.87 22.35
C ILE A 5 -20.72 48.90 23.37
N ARG A 6 -21.66 49.86 23.24
CA ARG A 6 -22.89 49.89 24.10
C ARG A 6 -23.81 48.70 23.83
N ALA A 7 -23.99 48.26 22.59
CA ALA A 7 -24.76 47.08 22.24
C ALA A 7 -24.14 45.80 22.83
N ILE A 8 -22.80 45.61 22.70
CA ILE A 8 -22.07 44.53 23.31
C ILE A 8 -22.19 44.55 24.83
N ARG A 9 -22.03 45.73 25.45
CA ARG A 9 -22.19 45.90 26.91
C ARG A 9 -23.60 45.61 27.41
N LYS A 10 -24.64 45.92 26.62
CA LYS A 10 -26.03 45.56 26.93
C LYS A 10 -26.30 44.08 26.74
N ALA A 11 -25.75 43.42 25.73
CA ALA A 11 -25.83 41.99 25.50
C ALA A 11 -25.11 41.18 26.59
N THR A 12 -24.00 41.68 27.14
CA THR A 12 -23.20 41.03 28.18
C THR A 12 -23.62 41.36 29.62
N SER A 13 -24.47 42.40 29.86
CA SER A 13 -24.88 42.85 31.19
C SER A 13 -25.73 41.80 31.95
N GLY A 14 -26.29 40.81 31.24
CA GLY A 14 -27.04 39.68 31.88
C GLY A 14 -26.19 38.45 32.16
N ILE A 15 -24.92 38.40 31.74
CA ILE A 15 -24.04 37.22 31.91
C ILE A 15 -23.20 37.44 33.18
N PRO A 16 -23.24 36.50 34.17
CA PRO A 16 -22.32 36.55 35.29
C PRO A 16 -20.86 36.63 34.80
N ARG A 17 -20.01 37.45 35.49
CA ARG A 17 -18.61 37.65 35.10
C ARG A 17 -17.84 36.34 34.80
N GLY A 18 -18.17 35.25 35.54
CA GLY A 18 -17.58 33.91 35.28
C GLY A 18 -18.04 33.27 33.98
N GLY A 19 -19.29 33.53 33.55
CA GLY A 19 -19.81 33.02 32.28
C GLY A 19 -19.23 33.77 31.06
N PHE A 20 -19.01 35.06 31.19
CA PHE A 20 -18.36 35.83 30.14
C PHE A 20 -16.90 35.39 29.88
N LEU A 21 -16.12 35.20 30.97
CA LEU A 21 -14.75 34.68 30.88
C LEU A 21 -14.69 33.27 30.23
N GLU A 22 -15.64 32.41 30.60
CA GLU A 22 -15.79 31.07 30.03
C GLU A 22 -15.99 31.13 28.50
N ILE A 23 -16.89 31.99 28.01
CA ILE A 23 -17.16 32.18 26.59
C ILE A 23 -15.91 32.75 25.89
N LEU A 24 -15.22 33.73 26.49
CA LEU A 24 -14.02 34.33 25.92
C LEU A 24 -12.89 33.28 25.75
N ILE A 25 -12.65 32.46 26.79
CA ILE A 25 -11.63 31.39 26.70
C ILE A 25 -11.99 30.37 25.63
N LEU A 26 -13.26 29.95 25.56
CA LEU A 26 -13.72 29.00 24.54
C LEU A 26 -13.59 29.59 23.12
N SER A 27 -13.91 30.86 22.92
CA SER A 27 -13.71 31.54 21.64
C SER A 27 -12.22 31.56 21.26
N LEU A 28 -11.33 31.82 22.23
CA LEU A 28 -9.88 31.78 22.01
C LEU A 28 -9.42 30.36 21.64
N VAL A 29 -9.88 29.34 22.35
CA VAL A 29 -9.56 27.91 22.03
C VAL A 29 -10.06 27.56 20.63
N PHE A 30 -11.26 28.01 20.25
CA PHE A 30 -11.80 27.79 18.91
C PHE A 30 -10.94 28.45 17.83
N VAL A 31 -10.51 29.71 18.04
CA VAL A 31 -9.62 30.42 17.11
C VAL A 31 -8.25 29.73 17.01
N ILE A 32 -7.69 29.30 18.14
CA ILE A 32 -6.42 28.52 18.15
C ILE A 32 -6.60 27.21 17.35
N ALA A 33 -7.71 26.50 17.57
CA ALA A 33 -8.00 25.25 16.87
C ALA A 33 -8.10 25.46 15.33
N LEU A 34 -8.73 26.55 14.89
CA LEU A 34 -8.79 26.92 13.47
C LEU A 34 -7.40 27.29 12.93
N ALA A 35 -6.67 28.18 13.64
CA ALA A 35 -5.40 28.70 13.19
C ALA A 35 -4.35 27.62 13.00
N VAL A 36 -4.24 26.68 13.95
CA VAL A 36 -3.30 25.55 13.84
C VAL A 36 -3.63 24.68 12.63
N ARG A 37 -4.91 24.41 12.37
CA ARG A 37 -5.35 23.55 11.25
C ARG A 37 -5.23 24.21 9.88
N LEU A 38 -5.07 25.53 9.84
CA LEU A 38 -4.84 26.31 8.62
C LEU A 38 -3.36 26.35 8.20
N LEU A 39 -2.42 25.91 9.03
CA LEU A 39 -0.99 25.95 8.72
C LEU A 39 -0.60 25.30 7.38
N PRO A 40 -1.24 24.20 6.91
CA PRO A 40 -0.93 23.62 5.59
C PRO A 40 -1.23 24.55 4.42
N LEU A 41 -2.01 25.63 4.59
CA LEU A 41 -2.33 26.60 3.53
C LEU A 41 -1.07 27.21 2.88
N ARG A 42 0.04 27.29 3.61
CA ARG A 42 1.32 27.77 3.05
C ARG A 42 1.86 26.89 1.91
N PHE A 43 1.47 25.63 1.86
CA PHE A 43 1.86 24.68 0.81
C PHE A 43 0.88 24.65 -0.37
N GLY A 44 -0.23 25.38 -0.28
CA GLY A 44 -1.28 25.47 -1.27
C GLY A 44 -2.66 25.07 -0.73
N PHE A 45 -3.67 25.24 -1.56
CA PHE A 45 -5.05 24.95 -1.24
C PHE A 45 -5.48 23.67 -1.94
N TYR A 46 -5.21 22.52 -1.31
CA TYR A 46 -5.43 21.20 -1.85
C TYR A 46 -6.22 20.32 -0.88
N LEU A 47 -6.86 19.26 -1.43
CA LEU A 47 -7.28 18.12 -0.62
C LEU A 47 -6.04 17.29 -0.25
N SER A 48 -5.96 16.85 1.00
CA SER A 48 -4.87 16.02 1.50
C SER A 48 -5.24 14.55 1.44
N GLU A 49 -4.26 13.66 1.19
CA GLU A 49 -4.48 12.22 1.09
C GLU A 49 -5.30 11.80 -0.17
N PHE A 50 -5.77 10.56 -0.19
CA PHE A 50 -6.53 9.99 -1.30
C PHE A 50 -8.04 10.06 -1.08
N ASP A 51 -8.53 9.59 0.08
CA ASP A 51 -9.96 9.49 0.40
C ASP A 51 -10.74 10.83 0.31
N PRO A 52 -10.16 12.01 0.63
CA PRO A 52 -10.86 13.27 0.48
C PRO A 52 -11.34 13.56 -0.95
N TYR A 53 -10.67 13.03 -1.97
CA TYR A 53 -11.10 13.21 -3.36
C TYR A 53 -12.38 12.42 -3.68
N LEU A 54 -12.57 11.23 -3.09
CA LEU A 54 -13.83 10.52 -3.16
C LEU A 54 -14.93 11.32 -2.43
N GLN A 55 -14.65 11.85 -1.22
CA GLN A 55 -15.63 12.63 -0.47
C GLN A 55 -16.03 13.89 -1.21
N TRP A 56 -15.08 14.57 -1.85
CA TRP A 56 -15.39 15.72 -2.72
C TRP A 56 -16.28 15.31 -3.90
N ARG A 57 -15.94 14.24 -4.61
CA ARG A 57 -16.74 13.74 -5.74
C ARG A 57 -18.16 13.36 -5.32
N MET A 58 -18.32 12.70 -4.17
CA MET A 58 -19.63 12.38 -3.58
C MET A 58 -20.40 13.65 -3.20
N THR A 59 -19.74 14.64 -2.62
CA THR A 59 -20.35 15.92 -2.24
C THR A 59 -20.83 16.69 -3.47
N ASP A 60 -19.99 16.79 -4.50
CA ASP A 60 -20.30 17.44 -5.77
C ASP A 60 -21.48 16.78 -6.49
N TYR A 61 -21.50 15.43 -6.49
CA TYR A 61 -22.63 14.68 -7.04
C TYR A 61 -23.96 15.00 -6.33
N VAL A 62 -23.93 15.03 -4.99
CA VAL A 62 -25.14 15.35 -4.18
C VAL A 62 -25.58 16.79 -4.40
N VAL A 63 -24.67 17.75 -4.53
CA VAL A 63 -24.98 19.16 -4.83
C VAL A 63 -25.64 19.28 -6.20
N LYS A 64 -25.15 18.57 -7.22
CA LYS A 64 -25.65 18.63 -8.60
C LYS A 64 -26.97 17.87 -8.79
N ASN A 65 -27.14 16.71 -8.16
CA ASN A 65 -28.21 15.78 -8.45
C ASN A 65 -29.22 15.62 -7.28
N GLY A 66 -28.88 16.16 -6.10
CA GLY A 66 -29.71 16.07 -4.88
C GLY A 66 -29.41 14.83 -4.03
N PHE A 67 -29.84 14.89 -2.76
CA PHE A 67 -29.56 13.85 -1.74
C PHE A 67 -30.14 12.49 -2.10
N LEU A 68 -31.32 12.44 -2.70
CA LEU A 68 -31.98 11.18 -3.03
C LEU A 68 -31.37 10.48 -4.22
N ALA A 69 -30.79 11.22 -5.16
CA ALA A 69 -30.14 10.67 -6.33
C ALA A 69 -28.92 9.80 -5.97
N TRP A 70 -28.24 10.14 -4.84
CA TRP A 70 -27.11 9.38 -4.33
C TRP A 70 -27.43 7.91 -4.04
N PHE A 71 -28.63 7.60 -3.60
CA PHE A 71 -29.03 6.23 -3.26
C PHE A 71 -29.15 5.31 -4.48
N ASN A 72 -29.32 5.89 -5.67
CA ASN A 72 -29.44 5.16 -6.94
C ASN A 72 -28.18 5.32 -7.82
N TRP A 73 -27.14 5.99 -7.31
CA TRP A 73 -25.93 6.25 -8.08
C TRP A 73 -25.07 5.00 -8.24
N HIS A 74 -24.93 4.57 -9.51
CA HIS A 74 -23.95 3.58 -9.93
C HIS A 74 -22.76 4.28 -10.57
N ASP A 75 -21.63 4.27 -9.91
CA ASP A 75 -20.40 4.90 -10.39
C ASP A 75 -19.60 3.94 -11.25
N VAL A 76 -19.38 4.28 -12.51
CA VAL A 76 -18.63 3.46 -13.49
C VAL A 76 -17.17 3.90 -13.63
N MET A 77 -16.74 4.93 -12.92
CA MET A 77 -15.38 5.48 -13.01
C MET A 77 -14.37 4.65 -12.23
N SER A 78 -14.80 3.97 -11.18
CA SER A 78 -13.98 3.06 -10.38
C SER A 78 -14.41 1.62 -10.56
N TRP A 79 -13.51 0.67 -10.24
CA TRP A 79 -13.75 -0.77 -10.32
C TRP A 79 -14.24 -1.23 -11.72
N TYR A 80 -13.72 -0.54 -12.75
CA TYR A 80 -14.05 -0.89 -14.13
C TYR A 80 -13.70 -2.36 -14.44
N PRO A 81 -14.54 -3.15 -15.18
CA PRO A 81 -15.74 -2.72 -15.90
C PRO A 81 -17.03 -2.72 -15.06
N TRP A 82 -16.99 -3.22 -13.82
CA TRP A 82 -18.18 -3.48 -13.01
C TRP A 82 -18.82 -2.22 -12.43
N GLY A 83 -18.02 -1.22 -12.13
CA GLY A 83 -18.45 -0.04 -11.39
C GLY A 83 -18.78 -0.35 -9.94
N MET A 84 -19.33 0.63 -9.24
CA MET A 84 -19.72 0.52 -7.82
C MET A 84 -21.10 1.16 -7.59
N ASN A 85 -22.01 0.44 -6.93
CA ASN A 85 -23.19 1.05 -6.35
C ASN A 85 -22.77 1.86 -5.11
N MET A 86 -22.86 3.19 -5.21
CA MET A 86 -22.32 4.09 -4.19
C MET A 86 -23.01 3.95 -2.83
N ALA A 87 -24.32 3.72 -2.83
CA ALA A 87 -25.08 3.53 -1.61
C ALA A 87 -24.71 2.26 -0.84
N GLN A 88 -24.31 1.19 -1.55
CA GLN A 88 -23.90 -0.07 -0.94
C GLN A 88 -22.38 -0.08 -0.64
N GLY A 89 -21.59 0.62 -1.44
CA GLY A 89 -20.13 0.68 -1.29
C GLY A 89 -19.65 1.68 -0.25
N ASN A 90 -20.34 2.81 -0.06
CA ASN A 90 -19.86 3.95 0.72
C ASN A 90 -20.85 4.41 1.81
N LEU A 91 -20.31 5.19 2.77
CA LEU A 91 -21.11 5.87 3.79
C LEU A 91 -21.29 7.34 3.37
N TYR A 92 -22.50 7.85 3.47
CA TYR A 92 -22.86 9.16 2.92
C TYR A 92 -22.73 10.35 3.87
N GLY A 93 -22.57 10.12 5.19
CA GLY A 93 -22.74 11.16 6.20
C GLY A 93 -21.81 12.37 6.03
N VAL A 94 -20.54 12.15 5.65
CA VAL A 94 -19.58 13.27 5.39
C VAL A 94 -20.04 14.08 4.18
N ALA A 95 -20.26 13.40 3.05
CA ALA A 95 -20.63 14.08 1.81
C ALA A 95 -21.96 14.84 1.94
N PHE A 96 -22.96 14.26 2.63
CA PHE A 96 -24.24 14.92 2.89
C PHE A 96 -24.09 16.13 3.80
N THR A 97 -23.27 16.05 4.87
CA THR A 97 -23.02 17.20 5.74
C THR A 97 -22.29 18.32 5.00
N ALA A 98 -21.28 17.96 4.19
CA ALA A 98 -20.54 18.94 3.39
C ALA A 98 -21.42 19.60 2.31
N ALA A 99 -22.28 18.81 1.62
CA ALA A 99 -23.26 19.34 0.67
C ALA A 99 -24.29 20.27 1.34
N ALA A 100 -24.82 19.88 2.50
CA ALA A 100 -25.73 20.73 3.27
C ALA A 100 -25.04 22.02 3.72
N ALA A 101 -23.78 21.96 4.15
CA ALA A 101 -22.99 23.16 4.49
C ALA A 101 -22.79 24.07 3.30
N TYR A 102 -22.46 23.52 2.12
CA TYR A 102 -22.34 24.27 0.87
C TYR A 102 -23.68 24.97 0.51
N MET A 103 -24.77 24.20 0.49
CA MET A 103 -26.09 24.73 0.17
C MET A 103 -26.53 25.85 1.14
N PHE A 104 -26.22 25.68 2.44
CA PHE A 104 -26.49 26.71 3.44
C PHE A 104 -25.67 27.98 3.18
N LEU A 105 -24.37 27.86 2.94
CA LEU A 105 -23.50 29.01 2.63
C LEU A 105 -23.95 29.72 1.38
N HIS A 106 -24.32 28.98 0.34
CA HIS A 106 -24.82 29.53 -0.92
C HIS A 106 -26.16 30.27 -0.71
N ALA A 107 -27.06 29.71 0.11
CA ALA A 107 -28.37 30.31 0.42
C ALA A 107 -28.25 31.65 1.18
N ILE A 108 -27.19 31.84 1.98
CA ILE A 108 -26.92 33.14 2.67
C ILE A 108 -26.04 34.08 1.85
N GLY A 109 -25.78 33.73 0.55
CA GLY A 109 -25.07 34.62 -0.39
C GLY A 109 -23.54 34.50 -0.38
N VAL A 110 -22.96 33.50 0.28
CA VAL A 110 -21.51 33.24 0.22
C VAL A 110 -21.17 32.57 -1.10
N GLN A 111 -20.34 33.25 -1.92
CA GLN A 111 -19.86 32.72 -3.19
C GLN A 111 -18.64 31.84 -2.96
N ALA A 112 -18.90 30.56 -2.69
CA ALA A 112 -17.87 29.55 -2.53
C ALA A 112 -18.17 28.36 -3.46
N THR A 113 -17.12 27.75 -3.99
CA THR A 113 -17.24 26.48 -4.75
C THR A 113 -17.42 25.29 -3.80
N VAL A 114 -17.93 24.17 -4.32
CA VAL A 114 -18.00 22.91 -3.56
C VAL A 114 -16.61 22.50 -3.06
N PHE A 115 -15.59 22.67 -3.90
CA PHE A 115 -14.21 22.35 -3.55
C PHE A 115 -13.70 23.15 -2.37
N GLU A 116 -13.93 24.47 -2.35
CA GLU A 116 -13.50 25.33 -1.23
C GLU A 116 -14.18 24.97 0.08
N VAL A 117 -15.48 24.66 0.05
CA VAL A 117 -16.19 24.20 1.24
C VAL A 117 -15.63 22.87 1.76
N VAL A 118 -15.38 21.94 0.87
CA VAL A 118 -14.84 20.61 1.20
C VAL A 118 -13.42 20.70 1.78
N VAL A 119 -12.57 21.57 1.25
CA VAL A 119 -11.20 21.78 1.78
C VAL A 119 -11.22 22.41 3.18
N LEU A 120 -12.17 23.33 3.46
CA LEU A 120 -12.27 24.02 4.76
C LEU A 120 -13.07 23.22 5.80
N PHE A 121 -13.91 22.28 5.40
CA PHE A 121 -14.82 21.55 6.28
C PHE A 121 -14.12 20.84 7.46
N PRO A 122 -12.99 20.14 7.28
CA PRO A 122 -12.32 19.42 8.37
C PRO A 122 -11.84 20.36 9.49
N ILE A 123 -11.40 21.56 9.13
CA ILE A 123 -10.93 22.57 10.08
C ILE A 123 -12.04 22.96 11.07
N VAL A 124 -13.23 23.22 10.51
CA VAL A 124 -14.42 23.58 11.30
C VAL A 124 -14.85 22.40 12.17
N GLY A 125 -14.89 21.19 11.61
CA GLY A 125 -15.19 19.95 12.32
C GLY A 125 -14.27 19.72 13.52
N GLY A 126 -12.94 19.86 13.32
CA GLY A 126 -11.95 19.73 14.39
C GLY A 126 -12.05 20.79 15.48
N ALA A 127 -12.35 22.05 15.11
CA ALA A 127 -12.57 23.12 16.08
C ALA A 127 -13.86 22.92 16.88
N LEU A 128 -14.95 22.51 16.24
CA LEU A 128 -16.22 22.15 16.92
C LEU A 128 -16.05 20.95 17.86
N THR A 129 -15.22 19.96 17.48
CA THR A 129 -14.88 18.83 18.34
C THR A 129 -14.23 19.30 19.65
N SER A 130 -13.34 20.29 19.59
CA SER A 130 -12.71 20.87 20.78
C SER A 130 -13.73 21.53 21.70
N ILE A 131 -14.72 22.23 21.14
CA ILE A 131 -15.82 22.81 21.91
C ILE A 131 -16.76 21.74 22.48
N ALA A 132 -17.04 20.66 21.74
CA ALA A 132 -17.82 19.54 22.27
C ALA A 132 -17.10 18.88 23.47
N CYS A 133 -15.79 18.72 23.38
CA CYS A 133 -14.96 18.20 24.46
C CYS A 133 -14.98 19.09 25.73
N TYR A 134 -15.16 20.42 25.58
CA TYR A 134 -15.42 21.26 26.75
C TYR A 134 -16.65 20.79 27.55
N PHE A 135 -17.77 20.54 26.86
CA PHE A 135 -18.98 20.08 27.54
C PHE A 135 -18.79 18.71 28.19
N LEU A 136 -18.10 17.80 27.55
CA LEU A 136 -17.78 16.50 28.13
C LEU A 136 -16.91 16.65 29.40
N GLY A 137 -15.81 17.38 29.34
CA GLY A 137 -14.94 17.62 30.49
C GLY A 137 -15.64 18.38 31.64
N LYS A 138 -16.52 19.34 31.30
CA LYS A 138 -17.33 20.09 32.25
C LYS A 138 -18.32 19.18 32.95
N ASP A 139 -19.04 18.32 32.24
CA ASP A 139 -20.02 17.40 32.81
C ASP A 139 -19.36 16.33 33.72
N LEU A 140 -18.12 15.93 33.40
CA LEU A 140 -17.37 14.92 34.15
C LEU A 140 -16.65 15.48 35.39
N TRP A 141 -16.02 16.67 35.29
CA TRP A 141 -15.14 17.19 36.37
C TRP A 141 -15.33 18.69 36.70
N GLY A 142 -16.20 19.40 35.97
CA GLY A 142 -16.47 20.80 36.17
C GLY A 142 -15.78 21.76 35.21
N ARG A 143 -16.05 23.06 35.35
CA ARG A 143 -15.70 24.10 34.35
C ARG A 143 -14.21 24.15 34.01
N GLY A 144 -13.33 24.11 35.02
CA GLY A 144 -11.89 24.19 34.80
C GLY A 144 -11.35 23.02 33.97
N ALA A 145 -11.79 21.80 34.29
CA ALA A 145 -11.44 20.63 33.51
C ALA A 145 -12.00 20.72 32.09
N GLY A 146 -13.25 21.22 31.94
CA GLY A 146 -13.82 21.44 30.60
C GLY A 146 -12.98 22.35 29.72
N LEU A 147 -12.55 23.51 30.22
CA LEU A 147 -11.73 24.47 29.48
C LEU A 147 -10.38 23.87 29.05
N LEU A 148 -9.73 23.15 29.97
CA LEU A 148 -8.47 22.45 29.64
C LEU A 148 -8.67 21.29 28.68
N THR A 149 -9.78 20.54 28.81
CA THR A 149 -10.12 19.48 27.86
C THR A 149 -10.27 20.04 26.45
N ALA A 150 -10.96 21.17 26.29
CA ALA A 150 -11.09 21.84 25.00
C ALA A 150 -9.73 22.27 24.43
N LEU A 151 -8.87 22.87 25.27
CA LEU A 151 -7.52 23.28 24.86
C LEU A 151 -6.65 22.07 24.47
N PHE A 152 -6.63 21.00 25.25
CA PHE A 152 -5.85 19.81 24.97
C PHE A 152 -6.35 19.10 23.71
N MET A 153 -7.66 19.06 23.47
CA MET A 153 -8.21 18.52 22.23
C MET A 153 -7.90 19.40 21.01
N ALA A 154 -7.93 20.73 21.17
CA ALA A 154 -7.55 21.68 20.11
C ALA A 154 -6.09 21.49 19.65
N LEU A 155 -5.21 21.15 20.59
CA LEU A 155 -3.76 20.99 20.40
C LEU A 155 -3.33 19.51 20.27
N ASN A 156 -4.27 18.56 20.21
CA ASN A 156 -3.93 17.14 20.12
C ASN A 156 -3.47 16.75 18.72
N PRO A 157 -2.22 16.27 18.52
CA PRO A 157 -1.69 15.90 17.22
C PRO A 157 -2.52 14.85 16.47
N SER A 158 -3.03 13.82 17.16
CA SER A 158 -3.83 12.76 16.51
C SER A 158 -5.15 13.30 15.93
N ASN A 159 -5.76 14.32 16.57
CA ASN A 159 -6.93 14.99 16.04
C ASN A 159 -6.59 16.01 14.96
N ILE A 160 -5.45 16.73 15.11
CA ILE A 160 -5.01 17.73 14.15
C ILE A 160 -4.69 17.06 12.82
N SER A 161 -3.88 16.02 12.80
CA SER A 161 -3.47 15.31 11.57
C SER A 161 -4.66 14.79 10.74
N ARG A 162 -5.82 14.60 11.37
CA ARG A 162 -7.06 14.11 10.73
C ARG A 162 -8.11 15.20 10.49
N THR A 163 -7.81 16.45 10.83
CA THR A 163 -8.74 17.59 10.70
C THR A 163 -8.06 18.86 10.19
N THR A 164 -6.85 18.75 9.61
CA THR A 164 -6.15 19.86 8.91
C THR A 164 -6.85 20.21 7.61
N LEU A 165 -6.40 21.34 7.02
CA LEU A 165 -6.84 21.81 5.72
C LEU A 165 -6.84 20.67 4.68
N GLY A 166 -7.99 20.47 4.03
CA GLY A 166 -8.14 19.48 2.97
C GLY A 166 -8.26 18.03 3.40
N PHE A 167 -8.14 17.70 4.69
CA PHE A 167 -8.24 16.31 5.16
C PHE A 167 -9.72 15.90 5.40
N LEU A 168 -10.53 15.94 4.34
CA LEU A 168 -11.95 15.57 4.42
C LEU A 168 -12.14 14.06 4.44
N ARG A 169 -12.12 13.48 5.62
CA ARG A 169 -12.43 12.05 5.85
C ARG A 169 -13.49 11.90 6.94
N HIS A 170 -13.86 10.66 7.17
CA HIS A 170 -14.89 10.31 8.18
C HIS A 170 -14.56 10.83 9.58
N GLU A 171 -13.28 10.93 9.92
CA GLU A 171 -12.80 11.36 11.24
C GLU A 171 -13.15 12.81 11.54
N ALA A 172 -13.16 13.69 10.54
CA ALA A 172 -13.43 15.12 10.70
C ALA A 172 -14.81 15.39 11.32
N LEU A 173 -15.79 14.58 10.99
CA LEU A 173 -17.15 14.62 11.56
C LEU A 173 -17.35 13.54 12.63
N GLY A 174 -16.75 12.39 12.45
CA GLY A 174 -17.00 11.21 13.27
C GLY A 174 -16.63 11.38 14.74
N ILE A 175 -15.51 12.04 15.06
CA ILE A 175 -15.10 12.29 16.45
C ILE A 175 -16.04 13.30 17.12
N LEU A 176 -16.49 14.32 16.40
CA LEU A 176 -17.49 15.26 16.91
C LEU A 176 -18.78 14.51 17.31
N LEU A 177 -19.30 13.69 16.40
CA LEU A 177 -20.52 12.91 16.65
C LEU A 177 -20.33 11.92 17.82
N MET A 178 -19.18 11.25 17.90
CA MET A 178 -18.86 10.35 19.02
C MET A 178 -18.87 11.08 20.36
N VAL A 179 -18.25 12.24 20.46
CA VAL A 179 -18.25 13.05 21.69
C VAL A 179 -19.68 13.51 22.04
N LEU A 180 -20.49 13.90 21.06
CA LEU A 180 -21.89 14.29 21.26
C LEU A 180 -22.74 13.10 21.78
N ILE A 181 -22.53 11.89 21.25
CA ILE A 181 -23.21 10.68 21.77
C ILE A 181 -22.89 10.49 23.24
N PHE A 182 -21.62 10.61 23.63
CA PHE A 182 -21.23 10.48 25.04
C PHE A 182 -21.87 11.55 25.92
N ILE A 183 -21.87 12.81 25.48
CA ILE A 183 -22.52 13.92 26.22
C ILE A 183 -24.02 13.64 26.38
N PHE A 184 -24.71 13.29 25.30
CA PHE A 184 -26.16 13.08 25.36
C PHE A 184 -26.50 11.88 26.21
N PHE A 185 -25.80 10.74 26.08
CA PHE A 185 -26.08 9.55 26.90
C PHE A 185 -25.77 9.77 28.38
N LEU A 186 -24.67 10.43 28.72
CA LEU A 186 -24.33 10.77 30.12
C LEU A 186 -25.31 11.77 30.70
N ARG A 187 -25.74 12.78 29.93
CA ARG A 187 -26.77 13.74 30.38
C ARG A 187 -28.13 13.11 30.54
N ALA A 188 -28.51 12.13 29.71
CA ALA A 188 -29.74 11.34 29.89
C ALA A 188 -29.77 10.64 31.25
N ASN A 189 -28.62 10.19 31.77
CA ASN A 189 -28.45 9.47 33.01
C ASN A 189 -28.03 10.34 34.20
N GLN A 190 -28.03 11.67 34.07
CA GLN A 190 -27.66 12.59 35.14
C GLN A 190 -28.68 12.54 36.26
N LYS A 191 -28.23 12.41 37.53
CA LYS A 191 -29.07 12.38 38.70
C LYS A 191 -29.97 13.62 38.76
N GLY A 192 -31.29 13.41 39.07
CA GLY A 192 -32.28 14.49 39.14
C GLY A 192 -32.84 14.97 37.80
N ARG A 193 -32.46 14.35 36.68
CA ARG A 193 -33.01 14.65 35.35
C ARG A 193 -34.49 14.23 35.27
N SER A 194 -35.35 15.10 34.74
CA SER A 194 -36.74 14.74 34.51
C SER A 194 -36.91 13.62 33.48
N PRO A 195 -37.98 12.81 33.56
CA PRO A 195 -38.19 11.75 32.55
C PRO A 195 -38.24 12.26 31.11
N ARG A 196 -38.86 13.44 30.89
CA ARG A 196 -38.84 14.09 29.55
C ARG A 196 -37.41 14.43 29.10
N GLY A 197 -36.60 15.01 29.99
CA GLY A 197 -35.21 15.33 29.70
C GLY A 197 -34.38 14.07 29.41
N THR A 198 -34.59 12.97 30.15
CA THR A 198 -33.98 11.67 29.91
C THR A 198 -34.32 11.18 28.51
N ILE A 199 -35.59 11.16 28.12
CA ILE A 199 -36.04 10.69 26.79
C ILE A 199 -35.47 11.59 25.70
N THR A 200 -35.52 12.94 25.85
CA THR A 200 -34.96 13.86 24.84
C THR A 200 -33.47 13.62 24.57
N TYR A 201 -32.65 13.55 25.62
CA TYR A 201 -31.23 13.30 25.47
C TYR A 201 -30.94 11.89 24.94
N SER A 202 -31.74 10.89 25.26
CA SER A 202 -31.63 9.52 24.76
C SER A 202 -31.96 9.45 23.26
N ILE A 203 -33.00 10.13 22.81
CA ILE A 203 -33.35 10.23 21.38
C ILE A 203 -32.21 10.93 20.61
N LEU A 204 -31.67 12.04 21.15
CA LEU A 204 -30.53 12.73 20.56
C LEU A 204 -29.30 11.82 20.48
N ALA A 205 -29.02 11.02 21.50
CA ALA A 205 -27.96 10.04 21.49
C ALA A 205 -28.17 8.98 20.39
N GLY A 206 -29.39 8.43 20.27
CA GLY A 206 -29.75 7.44 19.26
C GLY A 206 -29.67 7.97 17.82
N LEU A 207 -30.21 9.19 17.59
CA LEU A 207 -30.10 9.86 16.28
C LEU A 207 -28.66 10.17 15.91
N THR A 208 -27.86 10.64 16.88
CA THR A 208 -26.42 10.93 16.64
C THR A 208 -25.65 9.64 16.36
N LEU A 209 -25.95 8.53 17.05
CA LEU A 209 -25.33 7.22 16.81
C LEU A 209 -25.71 6.68 15.42
N PHE A 210 -26.97 6.81 15.02
CA PHE A 210 -27.42 6.48 13.66
C PHE A 210 -26.63 7.28 12.62
N TYR A 211 -26.54 8.61 12.79
CA TYR A 211 -25.83 9.46 11.84
C TYR A 211 -24.31 9.19 11.83
N LEU A 212 -23.71 8.89 12.98
CA LEU A 212 -22.33 8.42 13.04
C LEU A 212 -22.14 7.12 12.25
N THR A 213 -23.09 6.20 12.32
CA THR A 213 -23.05 4.94 11.57
C THR A 213 -23.15 5.16 10.05
N ALA A 214 -23.92 6.16 9.62
CA ALA A 214 -23.96 6.61 8.23
C ALA A 214 -22.71 7.40 7.80
N THR A 215 -21.87 7.80 8.76
CA THR A 215 -20.67 8.61 8.54
C THR A 215 -19.40 7.79 8.60
N TRP A 216 -19.24 6.90 9.60
CA TRP A 216 -17.96 6.25 9.90
C TRP A 216 -18.15 4.85 10.48
N ALA A 217 -17.43 3.88 9.94
CA ALA A 217 -17.49 2.50 10.43
C ALA A 217 -17.00 2.34 11.88
N ALA A 218 -16.21 3.29 12.43
CA ALA A 218 -15.85 3.28 13.86
C ALA A 218 -17.03 3.59 14.81
N SER A 219 -18.25 3.76 14.30
CA SER A 219 -19.50 3.86 15.10
C SER A 219 -19.72 2.66 16.02
N TYR A 220 -19.16 1.50 15.68
CA TYR A 220 -19.17 0.34 16.58
C TYR A 220 -18.49 0.63 17.92
N TYR A 221 -17.47 1.48 17.97
CA TYR A 221 -16.79 1.80 19.22
C TYR A 221 -17.69 2.50 20.26
N PRO A 222 -18.34 3.66 20.01
CA PRO A 222 -19.25 4.26 20.99
C PRO A 222 -20.47 3.40 21.27
N LEU A 223 -20.96 2.62 20.29
CA LEU A 223 -22.03 1.67 20.49
C LEU A 223 -21.63 0.64 21.56
N ASP A 224 -20.55 -0.10 21.33
CA ASP A 224 -20.10 -1.17 22.22
C ASP A 224 -19.63 -0.64 23.58
N LEU A 225 -19.04 0.57 23.62
CA LEU A 225 -18.66 1.23 24.88
C LEU A 225 -19.87 1.54 25.75
N ILE A 226 -20.98 2.06 25.18
CA ILE A 226 -22.21 2.32 25.94
C ILE A 226 -22.81 1.01 26.43
N VAL A 227 -22.86 0.00 25.60
CA VAL A 227 -23.37 -1.33 25.97
C VAL A 227 -22.54 -1.92 27.12
N LEU A 228 -21.20 -1.90 27.00
CA LEU A 228 -20.28 -2.35 28.05
C LEU A 228 -20.47 -1.56 29.36
N TYR A 229 -20.54 -0.24 29.25
CA TYR A 229 -20.74 0.64 30.40
C TYR A 229 -22.03 0.30 31.15
N VAL A 230 -23.14 0.16 30.42
CA VAL A 230 -24.44 -0.21 31.02
C VAL A 230 -24.39 -1.61 31.65
N ALA A 231 -23.77 -2.59 30.98
CA ALA A 231 -23.57 -3.92 31.53
C ALA A 231 -22.78 -3.88 32.84
N VAL A 232 -21.69 -3.12 32.92
CA VAL A 232 -20.87 -2.95 34.12
C VAL A 232 -21.67 -2.29 35.23
N LEU A 233 -22.51 -1.26 34.97
CA LEU A 233 -23.38 -0.64 35.97
C LEU A 233 -24.41 -1.63 36.52
N VAL A 234 -25.00 -2.45 35.65
CA VAL A 234 -25.96 -3.48 36.09
C VAL A 234 -25.31 -4.54 36.98
N LEU A 235 -24.16 -5.04 36.55
CA LEU A 235 -23.39 -6.09 37.27
C LEU A 235 -22.84 -5.57 38.61
N THR A 236 -22.43 -4.31 38.68
CA THR A 236 -21.94 -3.67 39.92
C THR A 236 -23.05 -3.16 40.82
N GLY A 237 -24.33 -3.44 40.51
CA GLY A 237 -25.46 -3.07 41.34
C GLY A 237 -25.89 -1.60 41.26
N ARG A 238 -25.37 -0.84 40.29
CA ARG A 238 -25.67 0.61 40.08
C ARG A 238 -26.85 0.84 39.12
N TYR A 239 -27.76 -0.12 39.03
CA TYR A 239 -28.95 -0.03 38.18
C TYR A 239 -29.91 1.09 38.67
N THR A 240 -30.52 1.81 37.73
CA THR A 240 -31.63 2.74 37.94
C THR A 240 -32.66 2.59 36.81
N ARG A 241 -33.95 2.89 37.10
CA ARG A 241 -35.00 2.90 36.05
C ARG A 241 -34.71 3.93 34.95
N GLN A 242 -34.00 5.03 35.30
CA GLN A 242 -33.57 6.03 34.37
C GLN A 242 -32.57 5.44 33.36
N LEU A 243 -31.66 4.53 33.82
CA LEU A 243 -30.69 3.82 32.95
C LEU A 243 -31.41 2.91 31.96
N LEU A 244 -32.46 2.16 32.42
CA LEU A 244 -33.28 1.33 31.53
C LEU A 244 -33.97 2.18 30.46
N LEU A 245 -34.59 3.29 30.86
CA LEU A 245 -35.30 4.18 29.95
C LEU A 245 -34.35 4.82 28.92
N SER A 246 -33.19 5.31 29.38
CA SER A 246 -32.21 5.92 28.51
C SER A 246 -31.60 4.92 27.49
N TYR A 247 -31.33 3.70 27.95
CA TYR A 247 -30.83 2.63 27.10
C TYR A 247 -31.86 2.24 26.04
N ALA A 248 -33.09 1.95 26.45
CA ALA A 248 -34.15 1.55 25.55
C ALA A 248 -34.51 2.63 24.52
N ALA A 249 -34.57 3.90 24.91
CA ALA A 249 -34.86 4.99 23.99
C ALA A 249 -33.68 5.24 23.01
N THR A 250 -32.43 5.21 23.48
CA THR A 250 -31.25 5.40 22.63
C THR A 250 -31.14 4.31 21.57
N PHE A 251 -31.16 3.05 22.01
CA PHE A 251 -30.96 1.94 21.09
C PHE A 251 -32.24 1.57 20.32
N GLY A 252 -33.42 1.87 20.83
CA GLY A 252 -34.67 1.74 20.08
C GLY A 252 -34.69 2.63 18.84
N VAL A 253 -34.32 3.90 18.98
CA VAL A 253 -34.17 4.82 17.83
C VAL A 253 -33.09 4.35 16.88
N PHE A 254 -31.93 3.97 17.42
CA PHE A 254 -30.79 3.53 16.63
C PHE A 254 -31.08 2.27 15.78
N LEU A 255 -31.62 1.21 16.43
CA LEU A 255 -31.94 -0.05 15.78
C LEU A 255 -33.05 0.07 14.74
N PHE A 256 -34.00 0.98 14.96
CA PHE A 256 -35.08 1.25 14.00
C PHE A 256 -34.56 1.97 12.76
N LEU A 257 -33.71 2.99 12.91
CA LEU A 257 -33.27 3.82 11.79
C LEU A 257 -32.12 3.20 10.98
N THR A 258 -31.20 2.47 11.62
CA THR A 258 -29.96 2.05 10.96
C THR A 258 -30.17 1.09 9.79
N PRO A 259 -30.95 0.01 9.89
CA PRO A 259 -31.18 -0.90 8.77
C PRO A 259 -31.90 -0.24 7.57
N LEU A 260 -32.74 0.75 7.84
CA LEU A 260 -33.51 1.47 6.85
C LEU A 260 -32.72 2.61 6.20
N GLY A 261 -31.92 3.32 6.99
CA GLY A 261 -31.24 4.55 6.57
C GLY A 261 -29.81 4.39 6.10
N VAL A 262 -29.14 3.22 6.34
CA VAL A 262 -27.74 2.98 5.92
C VAL A 262 -27.69 1.76 4.97
N PRO A 263 -27.89 1.94 3.66
CA PRO A 263 -28.00 0.85 2.70
C PRO A 263 -26.76 -0.08 2.67
N LYS A 264 -25.57 0.46 2.93
CA LYS A 264 -24.34 -0.31 3.04
C LYS A 264 -24.41 -1.43 4.09
N LEU A 265 -25.16 -1.21 5.15
CA LEU A 265 -25.35 -2.18 6.25
C LEU A 265 -26.59 -3.02 6.03
N GLY A 266 -27.70 -2.39 5.61
CA GLY A 266 -28.98 -3.05 5.42
C GLY A 266 -29.46 -3.82 6.66
N PHE A 267 -30.40 -4.73 6.46
CA PHE A 267 -30.91 -5.56 7.57
C PHE A 267 -29.91 -6.62 8.06
N GLY A 268 -28.89 -6.98 7.25
CA GLY A 268 -27.84 -7.93 7.64
C GLY A 268 -27.04 -7.49 8.87
N VAL A 269 -26.99 -6.19 9.14
CA VAL A 269 -26.28 -5.65 10.31
C VAL A 269 -26.87 -6.16 11.64
N LEU A 270 -28.17 -6.47 11.68
CA LEU A 270 -28.86 -6.95 12.89
C LEU A 270 -28.34 -8.31 13.36
N SER A 271 -27.73 -9.11 12.48
CA SER A 271 -27.11 -10.40 12.82
C SER A 271 -25.66 -10.30 13.26
N THR A 272 -25.06 -9.10 13.27
CA THR A 272 -23.69 -8.91 13.73
C THR A 272 -23.59 -8.90 15.25
N LEU A 273 -22.43 -9.29 15.79
CA LEU A 273 -22.21 -9.39 17.24
C LEU A 273 -22.55 -8.10 17.98
N SER A 274 -22.04 -6.94 17.53
CA SER A 274 -22.28 -5.64 18.18
C SER A 274 -23.76 -5.27 18.25
N PHE A 275 -24.56 -5.63 17.23
CA PHE A 275 -25.99 -5.37 17.24
C PHE A 275 -26.76 -6.36 18.13
N LEU A 276 -26.36 -7.61 18.20
CA LEU A 276 -27.00 -8.64 19.04
C LEU A 276 -26.69 -8.46 20.54
N VAL A 277 -25.57 -7.84 20.90
CA VAL A 277 -25.26 -7.52 22.31
C VAL A 277 -26.22 -6.45 22.87
N ILE A 278 -26.78 -5.56 22.03
CA ILE A 278 -27.73 -4.52 22.45
C ILE A 278 -28.96 -5.14 23.10
N PRO A 279 -29.79 -6.00 22.45
CA PRO A 279 -30.91 -6.67 23.10
C PRO A 279 -30.48 -7.57 24.26
N GLY A 280 -29.27 -8.16 24.21
CA GLY A 280 -28.69 -8.92 25.31
C GLY A 280 -28.61 -8.09 26.61
N VAL A 281 -28.03 -6.88 26.55
CA VAL A 281 -27.94 -5.99 27.70
C VAL A 281 -29.33 -5.40 28.08
N ALA A 282 -30.23 -5.20 27.10
CA ALA A 282 -31.61 -4.85 27.40
C ALA A 282 -32.32 -5.93 28.25
N LEU A 283 -32.11 -7.20 27.92
CA LEU A 283 -32.64 -8.33 28.73
C LEU A 283 -32.01 -8.37 30.14
N LEU A 284 -30.73 -8.08 30.31
CA LEU A 284 -30.11 -7.92 31.64
C LEU A 284 -30.72 -6.78 32.44
N LEU A 285 -31.00 -5.64 31.81
CA LEU A 285 -31.69 -4.50 32.45
C LEU A 285 -33.10 -4.87 32.87
N LEU A 286 -33.89 -5.57 32.04
CA LEU A 286 -35.22 -6.06 32.34
C LEU A 286 -35.20 -7.12 33.43
N ALA A 287 -34.26 -8.07 33.40
CA ALA A 287 -34.06 -9.04 34.47
C ALA A 287 -33.73 -8.37 35.81
N ARG A 288 -32.94 -7.30 35.78
CA ARG A 288 -32.62 -6.51 36.98
C ARG A 288 -33.84 -5.74 37.50
N GLU A 289 -34.65 -5.14 36.62
CA GLU A 289 -35.89 -4.47 36.99
C GLU A 289 -36.88 -5.49 37.60
N ALA A 290 -37.12 -6.61 36.96
CA ALA A 290 -37.96 -7.70 37.46
C ALA A 290 -37.42 -8.19 38.83
N GLY A 291 -36.12 -8.35 38.95
CA GLY A 291 -35.45 -8.73 40.19
C GLY A 291 -35.64 -7.75 41.34
N THR A 292 -36.01 -6.49 41.10
CA THR A 292 -36.34 -5.53 42.19
C THR A 292 -37.54 -5.97 43.02
N ARG A 293 -38.41 -6.81 42.45
CA ARG A 293 -39.57 -7.39 43.13
C ARG A 293 -39.23 -8.61 43.99
N LEU A 294 -38.02 -9.15 43.88
CA LEU A 294 -37.58 -10.30 44.69
C LEU A 294 -37.20 -9.86 46.11
N PRO A 295 -37.51 -10.68 47.14
CA PRO A 295 -37.45 -10.25 48.53
C PRO A 295 -36.01 -10.04 49.03
N THR A 296 -35.05 -10.86 48.61
CA THR A 296 -33.68 -10.80 49.15
C THR A 296 -32.63 -10.46 48.07
N TRP A 297 -31.55 -9.86 48.50
CA TRP A 297 -30.42 -9.54 47.58
C TRP A 297 -29.82 -10.79 46.94
N ARG A 298 -29.84 -11.95 47.62
CA ARG A 298 -29.33 -13.22 47.10
C ARG A 298 -30.17 -13.70 45.91
N HIS A 299 -31.50 -13.66 46.01
CA HIS A 299 -32.41 -13.99 44.90
C HIS A 299 -32.23 -13.07 43.70
N ARG A 300 -31.97 -11.77 43.95
CA ARG A 300 -31.63 -10.78 42.87
C ARG A 300 -30.32 -11.11 42.20
N ALA A 301 -29.29 -11.49 42.97
CA ALA A 301 -27.98 -11.88 42.41
C ALA A 301 -28.07 -13.18 41.61
N TYR A 302 -28.81 -14.19 42.11
CA TYR A 302 -29.04 -15.45 41.38
C TYR A 302 -29.84 -15.21 40.09
N ALA A 303 -30.89 -14.41 40.10
CA ALA A 303 -31.66 -14.07 38.91
C ALA A 303 -30.79 -13.41 37.84
N LEU A 304 -29.91 -12.47 38.24
CA LEU A 304 -28.99 -11.81 37.32
C LEU A 304 -27.90 -12.78 36.80
N ALA A 305 -27.36 -13.65 37.65
CA ALA A 305 -26.39 -14.65 37.25
C ALA A 305 -26.98 -15.65 36.24
N ILE A 306 -28.21 -16.14 36.52
CA ILE A 306 -28.94 -17.02 35.60
C ILE A 306 -29.19 -16.32 34.27
N ALA A 307 -29.70 -15.09 34.30
CA ALA A 307 -29.92 -14.30 33.08
C ALA A 307 -28.62 -14.13 32.28
N SER A 308 -27.48 -13.88 32.94
CA SER A 308 -26.16 -13.74 32.28
C SER A 308 -25.73 -15.06 31.65
N VAL A 309 -25.86 -16.19 32.34
CA VAL A 309 -25.52 -17.53 31.81
C VAL A 309 -26.41 -17.87 30.60
N VAL A 310 -27.73 -17.62 30.71
CA VAL A 310 -28.68 -17.84 29.60
C VAL A 310 -28.30 -17.00 28.37
N LEU A 311 -27.91 -15.73 28.56
CA LEU A 311 -27.49 -14.88 27.46
C LEU A 311 -26.22 -15.35 26.81
N VAL A 312 -25.22 -15.78 27.58
CA VAL A 312 -23.97 -16.35 27.05
C VAL A 312 -24.24 -17.64 26.27
N GLY A 313 -25.10 -18.53 26.84
CA GLY A 313 -25.51 -19.75 26.17
C GLY A 313 -26.28 -19.49 24.87
N LEU A 314 -27.18 -18.50 24.87
CA LEU A 314 -27.89 -18.09 23.67
C LEU A 314 -26.95 -17.52 22.62
N ALA A 315 -26.02 -16.66 23.01
CA ALA A 315 -25.02 -16.12 22.10
C ALA A 315 -24.17 -17.23 21.47
N TYR A 316 -23.72 -18.19 22.28
CA TYR A 316 -23.00 -19.35 21.78
C TYR A 316 -23.85 -20.17 20.79
N ALA A 317 -25.09 -20.44 21.10
CA ALA A 317 -26.01 -21.16 20.22
C ALA A 317 -26.24 -20.43 18.90
N LEU A 318 -26.36 -19.09 18.91
CA LEU A 318 -26.54 -18.29 17.71
C LEU A 318 -25.28 -18.31 16.80
N VAL A 319 -24.07 -18.41 17.38
CA VAL A 319 -22.83 -18.61 16.63
C VAL A 319 -22.80 -19.98 15.97
N GLU A 320 -23.08 -21.06 16.75
CA GLU A 320 -23.07 -22.45 16.25
C GLU A 320 -24.11 -22.65 15.13
N LEU A 321 -25.28 -22.06 15.28
CA LEU A 321 -26.35 -22.06 14.27
C LEU A 321 -26.06 -21.18 13.05
N LYS A 322 -24.89 -20.49 13.03
CA LYS A 322 -24.51 -19.54 11.98
C LYS A 322 -25.50 -18.40 11.75
N VAL A 323 -26.35 -18.11 12.72
CA VAL A 323 -27.26 -16.95 12.70
C VAL A 323 -26.50 -15.68 13.03
N MET A 324 -25.52 -15.77 13.96
CA MET A 324 -24.69 -14.63 14.36
C MET A 324 -23.42 -14.57 13.52
N GLN A 325 -23.18 -13.42 12.88
CA GLN A 325 -21.96 -13.14 12.13
C GLN A 325 -20.89 -12.60 13.07
N LEU A 326 -19.78 -13.33 13.18
CA LEU A 326 -18.60 -12.85 13.90
C LEU A 326 -17.86 -11.82 13.07
N PRO A 327 -17.14 -10.89 13.72
CA PRO A 327 -16.26 -9.95 13.01
C PRO A 327 -15.30 -10.69 12.11
N SER A 328 -15.19 -10.27 10.86
CA SER A 328 -14.28 -10.84 9.86
C SER A 328 -13.41 -9.76 9.22
N GLY A 329 -12.40 -10.18 8.46
CA GLY A 329 -11.55 -9.29 7.70
C GLY A 329 -10.93 -8.19 8.58
N LYS A 330 -11.05 -6.95 8.13
CA LYS A 330 -10.46 -5.77 8.78
C LYS A 330 -10.93 -5.56 10.23
N PHE A 331 -12.18 -5.89 10.57
CA PHE A 331 -12.68 -5.77 11.95
C PHE A 331 -12.03 -6.80 12.87
N LEU A 332 -11.90 -8.05 12.43
CA LEU A 332 -11.18 -9.08 13.19
C LEU A 332 -9.73 -8.67 13.43
N SER A 333 -9.06 -8.13 12.42
CA SER A 333 -7.67 -7.66 12.54
C SER A 333 -7.49 -6.47 13.50
N THR A 334 -8.57 -5.75 13.82
CA THR A 334 -8.56 -4.69 14.84
C THR A 334 -8.67 -5.27 16.24
N LEU A 335 -9.50 -6.33 16.40
CA LEU A 335 -9.64 -7.06 17.66
C LEU A 335 -8.43 -7.95 17.96
N ASN A 336 -7.89 -8.61 16.92
CA ASN A 336 -6.70 -9.44 17.03
C ASN A 336 -5.66 -9.02 15.97
N PRO A 337 -4.63 -8.23 16.36
CA PRO A 337 -3.62 -7.74 15.44
C PRO A 337 -2.83 -8.83 14.69
N PHE A 338 -2.71 -10.02 15.25
CA PHE A 338 -1.94 -11.12 14.64
C PHE A 338 -2.59 -11.67 13.36
N THR A 339 -3.92 -11.56 13.21
CA THR A 339 -4.61 -12.01 12.00
C THR A 339 -4.31 -11.17 10.74
N ARG A 340 -3.62 -10.03 10.87
CA ARG A 340 -3.22 -9.19 9.72
C ARG A 340 -2.17 -9.82 8.85
N LEU A 341 -1.28 -10.64 9.43
CA LEU A 341 -0.22 -11.32 8.70
C LEU A 341 -0.77 -12.18 7.54
N ASP A 342 -2.01 -12.65 7.68
CA ASP A 342 -2.71 -13.44 6.67
C ASP A 342 -3.50 -12.58 5.66
N MET A 343 -3.44 -11.24 5.79
CA MET A 343 -4.21 -10.27 4.98
C MET A 343 -3.29 -9.23 4.34
N PRO A 344 -2.55 -9.56 3.25
CA PRO A 344 -1.52 -8.68 2.68
C PRO A 344 -2.04 -7.29 2.30
N ILE A 345 -3.27 -7.17 1.77
CA ILE A 345 -3.88 -5.87 1.44
C ILE A 345 -4.10 -5.03 2.71
N VAL A 346 -4.55 -5.63 3.81
CA VAL A 346 -4.75 -4.91 5.08
C VAL A 346 -3.41 -4.54 5.71
N GLU A 347 -2.42 -5.43 5.63
CA GLU A 347 -1.07 -5.22 6.18
C GLU A 347 -0.29 -4.16 5.40
N SER A 348 -0.50 -4.03 4.08
CA SER A 348 0.17 -3.04 3.22
C SER A 348 -0.18 -1.59 3.57
N VAL A 349 -1.32 -1.36 4.24
CA VAL A 349 -1.75 -0.01 4.64
C VAL A 349 -0.97 0.44 5.87
N SER A 350 -0.17 1.48 5.75
CA SER A 350 0.72 1.99 6.82
C SER A 350 -0.03 2.38 8.10
N GLU A 351 -1.26 2.88 7.98
CA GLU A 351 -2.13 3.27 9.09
C GLU A 351 -2.64 2.07 9.94
N HIS A 352 -2.52 0.85 9.42
CA HIS A 352 -2.95 -0.36 10.12
C HIS A 352 -1.87 -0.99 11.00
N ARG A 353 -0.67 -0.41 11.06
CA ARG A 353 0.40 -0.91 11.93
C ARG A 353 0.03 -0.75 13.40
N PRO A 354 0.47 -1.67 14.30
CA PRO A 354 0.38 -1.46 15.74
C PRO A 354 1.11 -0.17 16.15
N ALA A 355 0.53 0.57 17.10
CA ALA A 355 1.18 1.75 17.64
C ALA A 355 2.34 1.36 18.57
N THR A 356 3.44 2.09 18.48
CA THR A 356 4.58 1.99 19.38
C THR A 356 4.51 3.06 20.48
N TRP A 357 5.33 2.96 21.51
CA TRP A 357 5.48 4.03 22.51
C TRP A 357 5.88 5.37 21.88
N ALA A 358 6.72 5.33 20.85
CA ALA A 358 7.07 6.51 20.07
C ALA A 358 5.84 7.13 19.40
N SER A 359 4.92 6.32 18.83
CA SER A 359 3.67 6.79 18.25
C SER A 359 2.80 7.50 19.30
N PHE A 360 2.62 6.91 20.49
CA PHE A 360 1.85 7.55 21.56
C PHE A 360 2.50 8.86 22.04
N PHE A 361 3.83 8.87 22.22
CA PHE A 361 4.53 10.09 22.61
C PHE A 361 4.48 11.16 21.51
N TYR A 362 4.52 10.77 20.24
CA TYR A 362 4.36 11.69 19.12
C TYR A 362 2.98 12.35 19.14
N GLU A 363 1.92 11.56 19.38
CA GLU A 363 0.52 12.01 19.31
C GLU A 363 0.06 12.75 20.56
N TYR A 364 0.61 12.45 21.74
CA TYR A 364 0.14 13.00 23.02
C TYR A 364 1.19 13.79 23.79
N SER A 365 2.47 13.65 23.46
CA SER A 365 3.59 14.36 24.11
C SER A 365 3.53 14.21 25.65
N THR A 366 3.74 15.28 26.37
CA THR A 366 3.65 15.33 27.85
C THR A 366 2.26 15.09 28.40
N LEU A 367 1.19 15.23 27.59
CA LEU A 367 -0.16 14.86 27.98
C LEU A 367 -0.30 13.37 28.29
N THR A 368 0.62 12.52 27.78
CA THR A 368 0.73 11.09 28.13
C THR A 368 0.86 10.91 29.63
N PHE A 369 1.75 11.64 30.27
CA PHE A 369 1.96 11.57 31.72
C PHE A 369 0.79 12.16 32.49
N LEU A 370 0.29 13.33 32.07
CA LEU A 370 -0.89 13.94 32.71
C LEU A 370 -2.13 13.05 32.61
N GLY A 371 -2.35 12.38 31.50
CA GLY A 371 -3.45 11.43 31.32
C GLY A 371 -3.36 10.25 32.30
N LEU A 372 -2.16 9.68 32.49
CA LEU A 372 -1.93 8.62 33.47
C LEU A 372 -2.19 9.10 34.91
N PHE A 373 -1.77 10.30 35.27
CA PHE A 373 -2.10 10.90 36.57
C PHE A 373 -3.59 11.15 36.73
N GLY A 374 -4.28 11.57 35.65
CA GLY A 374 -5.75 11.73 35.64
C GLY A 374 -6.49 10.45 35.98
N PHE A 375 -5.96 9.33 35.53
CA PHE A 375 -6.52 8.01 35.82
C PHE A 375 -6.54 7.71 37.33
N PHE A 376 -5.49 8.07 38.04
CA PHE A 376 -5.43 7.96 39.51
C PHE A 376 -6.58 8.69 40.19
N PHE A 377 -6.90 9.93 39.77
CA PHE A 377 -7.95 10.72 40.39
C PHE A 377 -9.35 10.16 40.16
N ILE A 378 -9.65 9.64 38.95
CA ILE A 378 -10.94 9.04 38.67
C ILE A 378 -11.14 7.70 39.39
N LEU A 379 -10.12 6.86 39.49
CA LEU A 379 -10.18 5.61 40.24
C LEU A 379 -10.41 5.82 41.74
N ARG A 380 -9.86 6.91 42.29
CA ARG A 380 -10.11 7.28 43.68
C ARG A 380 -11.57 7.73 43.97
N ARG A 381 -12.25 8.32 42.95
CA ARG A 381 -13.62 8.84 43.13
C ARG A 381 -14.71 7.80 42.81
N LEU A 382 -14.53 7.01 41.75
CA LEU A 382 -15.36 5.90 41.29
C LEU A 382 -16.88 6.19 41.19
N ARG A 383 -17.26 7.35 40.67
CA ARG A 383 -18.66 7.67 40.31
C ARG A 383 -19.05 6.90 39.02
N ASP A 384 -20.33 6.85 38.69
CA ASP A 384 -20.82 6.21 37.46
C ASP A 384 -20.13 6.81 36.20
N THR A 385 -19.99 8.13 36.18
CA THR A 385 -19.25 8.84 35.10
C THR A 385 -17.76 8.50 35.05
N ASP A 386 -17.14 8.18 36.21
CA ASP A 386 -15.73 7.79 36.25
C ASP A 386 -15.54 6.38 35.70
N ILE A 387 -16.51 5.49 35.94
CA ILE A 387 -16.55 4.14 35.32
C ILE A 387 -16.62 4.28 33.80
N PHE A 388 -17.47 5.16 33.27
CA PHE A 388 -17.57 5.43 31.85
C PHE A 388 -16.22 5.90 31.28
N LEU A 389 -15.57 6.88 31.92
CA LEU A 389 -14.27 7.40 31.48
C LEU A 389 -13.16 6.34 31.59
N THR A 390 -13.20 5.50 32.64
CA THR A 390 -12.27 4.38 32.83
C THR A 390 -12.38 3.37 31.68
N LEU A 391 -13.59 2.90 31.41
CA LEU A 391 -13.87 1.95 30.33
C LEU A 391 -13.50 2.54 28.98
N GLY A 392 -13.94 3.77 28.71
CA GLY A 392 -13.62 4.48 27.47
C GLY A 392 -12.11 4.64 27.25
N THR A 393 -11.36 4.96 28.30
CA THR A 393 -9.90 5.08 28.19
C THR A 393 -9.22 3.73 27.96
N LEU A 394 -9.57 2.69 28.73
CA LEU A 394 -8.94 1.37 28.61
C LEU A 394 -9.20 0.73 27.23
N THR A 395 -10.46 0.80 26.77
CA THR A 395 -10.83 0.23 25.47
C THR A 395 -10.21 1.01 24.31
N SER A 396 -10.25 2.36 24.35
CA SER A 396 -9.61 3.18 23.32
C SER A 396 -8.09 3.03 23.32
N LEU A 397 -7.45 2.84 24.49
CA LEU A 397 -6.01 2.56 24.56
C LEU A 397 -5.67 1.21 23.91
N TYR A 398 -6.49 0.17 24.13
CA TYR A 398 -6.32 -1.11 23.45
C TYR A 398 -6.39 -0.97 21.91
N PHE A 399 -7.43 -0.30 21.42
CA PHE A 399 -7.62 -0.10 19.99
C PHE A 399 -6.54 0.83 19.38
N ALA A 400 -6.11 1.85 20.11
CA ALA A 400 -4.98 2.72 19.73
C ALA A 400 -3.67 1.93 19.63
N GLY A 401 -3.44 0.97 20.53
CA GLY A 401 -2.30 0.05 20.47
C GLY A 401 -2.38 -0.94 19.30
N SER A 402 -3.60 -1.40 18.98
CA SER A 402 -3.83 -2.33 17.88
C SER A 402 -3.60 -1.69 16.50
N LEU A 403 -4.06 -0.46 16.28
CA LEU A 403 -3.95 0.28 15.02
C LEU A 403 -3.55 1.72 15.31
N VAL A 404 -2.44 2.18 14.72
CA VAL A 404 -1.98 3.57 14.91
C VAL A 404 -3.04 4.60 14.47
N ARG A 405 -3.85 4.27 13.46
CA ARG A 405 -4.99 5.08 13.03
C ARG A 405 -6.02 5.33 14.16
N LEU A 406 -6.19 4.41 15.10
CA LEU A 406 -7.19 4.49 16.15
C LEU A 406 -6.71 5.27 17.40
N THR A 407 -5.47 5.78 17.40
CA THR A 407 -5.00 6.73 18.42
C THR A 407 -5.95 7.92 18.55
N LEU A 408 -6.60 8.30 17.45
CA LEU A 408 -7.60 9.37 17.43
C LEU A 408 -8.79 9.12 18.35
N ILE A 409 -9.24 7.87 18.53
CA ILE A 409 -10.38 7.52 19.41
C ILE A 409 -10.01 7.72 20.89
N LEU A 410 -8.73 7.57 21.23
CA LEU A 410 -8.22 7.83 22.58
C LEU A 410 -8.14 9.33 22.90
N ALA A 411 -8.12 10.23 21.90
CA ALA A 411 -7.89 11.67 22.10
C ALA A 411 -8.92 12.34 23.02
N PRO A 412 -10.27 12.16 22.87
CA PRO A 412 -11.23 12.77 23.78
C PRO A 412 -11.11 12.31 25.23
N PRO A 413 -11.16 11.00 25.57
CA PRO A 413 -11.07 10.56 26.96
C PRO A 413 -9.70 10.91 27.57
N PHE A 414 -8.63 10.87 26.82
CA PHE A 414 -7.29 11.17 27.30
C PHE A 414 -7.09 12.68 27.57
N SER A 415 -7.67 13.54 26.73
CA SER A 415 -7.69 14.98 26.97
C SER A 415 -8.49 15.34 28.24
N VAL A 416 -9.58 14.61 28.54
CA VAL A 416 -10.32 14.76 29.80
C VAL A 416 -9.46 14.36 31.00
N LEU A 417 -8.78 13.22 30.93
CA LEU A 417 -7.90 12.74 32.01
C LEU A 417 -6.75 13.71 32.28
N ALA A 418 -6.08 14.19 31.24
CA ALA A 418 -5.00 15.17 31.38
C ALA A 418 -5.51 16.48 31.97
N ALA A 419 -6.72 16.93 31.60
CA ALA A 419 -7.35 18.10 32.18
C ALA A 419 -7.70 17.90 33.67
N ILE A 420 -8.21 16.74 34.05
CA ILE A 420 -8.46 16.36 35.45
C ILE A 420 -7.18 16.42 36.26
N ALA A 421 -6.10 15.79 35.77
CA ALA A 421 -4.80 15.81 36.42
C ALA A 421 -4.32 17.24 36.65
N THR A 422 -4.34 18.05 35.59
CA THR A 422 -3.88 19.44 35.65
C THR A 422 -4.68 20.25 36.69
N VAL A 423 -6.01 20.10 36.71
CA VAL A 423 -6.86 20.79 37.69
C VAL A 423 -6.59 20.33 39.12
N GLU A 424 -6.52 19.01 39.34
CA GLU A 424 -6.31 18.44 40.68
C GLU A 424 -4.91 18.73 41.23
N MET A 425 -3.88 18.76 40.36
CA MET A 425 -2.52 19.17 40.76
C MET A 425 -2.39 20.69 40.96
N ALA A 426 -3.15 21.50 40.20
CA ALA A 426 -3.13 22.93 40.34
C ALA A 426 -3.90 23.43 41.59
N LYS A 427 -4.94 22.73 42.05
CA LYS A 427 -5.75 23.13 43.22
C LYS A 427 -4.93 23.46 44.45
N PRO A 428 -4.04 22.57 44.98
CA PRO A 428 -3.26 22.88 46.16
C PRO A 428 -2.37 24.11 45.95
N ALA A 429 -1.80 24.26 44.75
CA ALA A 429 -0.95 25.43 44.42
C ALA A 429 -1.73 26.73 44.42
N VAL A 430 -2.95 26.75 43.85
CA VAL A 430 -3.86 27.89 43.86
C VAL A 430 -4.30 28.22 45.28
N ASP A 431 -4.60 27.21 46.09
CA ASP A 431 -5.00 27.38 47.49
C ASP A 431 -3.86 28.01 48.33
N ILE A 432 -2.62 27.57 48.13
CA ILE A 432 -1.42 28.17 48.74
C ILE A 432 -1.28 29.66 48.33
N LEU A 433 -1.51 29.99 47.08
CA LEU A 433 -1.41 31.36 46.57
C LEU A 433 -2.54 32.26 47.11
N ARG A 434 -3.75 31.72 47.34
CA ARG A 434 -4.94 32.44 47.86
C ARG A 434 -4.91 32.61 49.37
N GLN A 435 -4.16 31.78 50.11
CA GLN A 435 -4.07 31.94 51.56
C GLN A 435 -3.47 33.32 51.86
N ALA A 436 -4.27 34.15 52.54
CA ALA A 436 -3.74 35.36 53.18
C ALA A 436 -2.66 34.97 54.17
N VAL A 437 -1.58 35.75 54.23
CA VAL A 437 -0.53 35.51 55.24
C VAL A 437 -1.10 35.76 56.64
N ILE A 438 -1.76 34.73 57.19
CA ILE A 438 -2.16 34.75 58.59
C ILE A 438 -0.89 34.32 59.37
N PHE A 439 -0.26 35.27 59.98
CA PHE A 439 0.82 34.98 60.94
C PHE A 439 0.24 34.17 62.08
N PRO A 440 0.62 32.90 62.29
CA PRO A 440 0.15 32.17 63.44
C PRO A 440 0.78 32.82 64.69
N LYS A 441 0.00 33.16 65.68
CA LYS A 441 0.42 33.75 66.96
C LYS A 441 1.30 32.82 67.77
N ARG A 442 1.46 31.55 67.39
CA ARG A 442 2.41 30.57 68.01
C ARG A 442 3.21 29.85 66.92
N ARG A 443 4.54 29.91 67.01
CA ARG A 443 5.47 29.11 66.23
C ARG A 443 5.42 27.66 66.71
N ILE A 444 5.06 26.73 65.84
CA ILE A 444 5.24 25.28 66.06
C ILE A 444 6.61 24.95 65.51
N PRO A 445 7.56 24.51 66.37
CA PRO A 445 8.90 24.13 65.91
C PRO A 445 8.81 22.89 64.99
N GLY A 446 9.47 22.92 63.87
CA GLY A 446 9.55 21.79 62.94
C GLY A 446 8.60 21.77 61.73
N LEU A 447 7.65 22.70 61.59
CA LEU A 447 6.83 22.80 60.40
C LEU A 447 7.56 23.68 59.35
N VAL A 448 8.01 23.09 58.29
CA VAL A 448 8.50 23.82 57.12
C VAL A 448 7.33 24.58 56.51
N ARG A 449 7.40 25.93 56.48
CA ARG A 449 6.38 26.76 55.82
C ARG A 449 6.51 26.60 54.29
N ILE A 450 5.48 26.01 53.68
CA ILE A 450 5.36 26.01 52.24
C ILE A 450 4.89 27.43 51.86
N GLY A 451 5.79 28.20 51.22
CA GLY A 451 5.52 29.58 50.83
C GLY A 451 4.78 29.66 49.47
N ARG A 452 4.38 30.90 49.12
CA ARG A 452 3.72 31.17 47.82
C ARG A 452 4.58 30.81 46.62
N GLU A 453 5.89 30.86 46.76
CA GLU A 453 6.87 30.47 45.76
C GLU A 453 6.69 29.00 45.36
N PHE A 454 6.33 28.10 46.24
CA PHE A 454 6.01 26.70 45.96
C PHE A 454 4.75 26.56 45.08
N GLY A 455 3.69 27.33 45.42
CA GLY A 455 2.49 27.36 44.62
C GLY A 455 2.75 27.88 43.19
N LEU A 456 3.57 28.95 43.11
CA LEU A 456 3.99 29.50 41.83
C LEU A 456 4.83 28.50 41.01
N ALA A 457 5.77 27.84 41.67
CA ALA A 457 6.63 26.82 41.02
C ALA A 457 5.83 25.65 40.46
N ILE A 458 4.83 25.12 41.18
CA ILE A 458 3.96 24.06 40.71
C ILE A 458 3.16 24.52 39.46
N LEU A 459 2.60 25.72 39.51
CA LEU A 459 1.84 26.24 38.35
C LEU A 459 2.76 26.46 37.13
N LEU A 460 3.98 26.96 37.37
CA LEU A 460 4.99 27.11 36.31
C LEU A 460 5.40 25.78 35.70
N ILE A 461 5.61 24.74 36.51
CA ILE A 461 5.90 23.38 36.02
C ILE A 461 4.76 22.85 35.18
N LEU A 462 3.49 23.05 35.60
CA LEU A 462 2.31 22.63 34.82
C LEU A 462 2.23 23.37 33.48
N VAL A 463 2.53 24.68 33.44
CA VAL A 463 2.58 25.45 32.20
C VAL A 463 3.70 24.93 31.28
N ILE A 464 4.92 24.73 31.83
CA ILE A 464 6.05 24.19 31.07
C ILE A 464 5.73 22.80 30.52
N ALA A 465 5.00 21.95 31.28
CA ALA A 465 4.58 20.64 30.83
C ALA A 465 3.61 20.68 29.62
N ILE A 466 2.91 21.79 29.37
CA ILE A 466 1.98 21.95 28.25
C ILE A 466 2.72 22.44 26.98
N VAL A 467 3.84 23.13 27.11
CA VAL A 467 4.61 23.70 25.96
C VAL A 467 4.98 22.66 24.90
N PRO A 468 5.47 21.44 25.23
CA PRO A 468 5.77 20.43 24.24
C PRO A 468 4.53 19.97 23.46
N ALA A 469 3.34 19.94 24.07
CA ALA A 469 2.10 19.61 23.36
C ALA A 469 1.77 20.66 22.30
N PHE A 470 1.99 21.94 22.59
CA PHE A 470 1.81 23.01 21.62
C PHE A 470 2.79 22.88 20.44
N SER A 471 4.08 22.66 20.73
CA SER A 471 5.10 22.45 19.68
C SER A 471 4.74 21.26 18.78
N ARG A 472 4.29 20.15 19.38
CA ARG A 472 3.85 18.97 18.63
C ARG A 472 2.60 19.22 17.80
N ALA A 473 1.65 20.00 18.31
CA ALA A 473 0.45 20.42 17.58
C ALA A 473 0.82 21.19 16.30
N VAL A 474 1.75 22.14 16.41
CA VAL A 474 2.25 22.89 15.25
C VAL A 474 2.98 21.97 14.26
N ALA A 475 3.85 21.09 14.76
CA ALA A 475 4.57 20.14 13.92
C ALA A 475 3.63 19.18 13.16
N ALA A 476 2.60 18.66 13.84
CA ALA A 476 1.60 17.78 13.22
C ALA A 476 0.74 18.49 12.15
N ALA A 477 0.46 19.79 12.37
CA ALA A 477 -0.29 20.59 11.42
C ALA A 477 0.56 21.09 10.25
N TYR A 478 1.88 21.21 10.43
CA TYR A 478 2.79 21.76 9.45
C TYR A 478 3.25 20.72 8.45
N ALA A 479 2.29 20.12 7.75
CA ALA A 479 2.53 19.10 6.73
C ALA A 479 1.86 19.53 5.42
N PRO A 480 2.55 19.41 4.26
CA PRO A 480 1.92 19.63 2.97
C PRO A 480 0.87 18.55 2.68
N ALA A 481 -0.10 18.90 1.83
CA ALA A 481 -1.02 17.91 1.28
C ALA A 481 -0.26 16.84 0.49
N THR A 482 -0.65 15.58 0.63
CA THR A 482 0.01 14.43 -0.01
C THR A 482 0.14 14.59 -1.53
N ILE A 483 -0.87 15.15 -2.20
CA ILE A 483 -0.85 15.42 -3.64
C ILE A 483 0.21 16.47 -4.02
N ALA A 484 0.46 17.48 -3.16
CA ALA A 484 1.43 18.53 -3.40
C ALA A 484 2.89 18.10 -3.23
N THR A 485 3.11 16.92 -2.65
CA THR A 485 4.43 16.28 -2.50
C THR A 485 4.52 14.97 -3.28
N SER A 486 3.55 14.67 -4.11
CA SER A 486 3.46 13.40 -4.84
C SER A 486 3.69 12.18 -3.94
N SER A 487 3.10 12.18 -2.74
CA SER A 487 3.27 11.13 -1.72
C SER A 487 4.70 10.92 -1.21
N ILE A 488 5.65 11.77 -1.56
CA ILE A 488 7.02 11.70 -1.05
C ILE A 488 7.02 12.22 0.39
N PRO A 489 7.56 11.47 1.37
CA PRO A 489 7.56 11.86 2.78
C PRO A 489 8.61 12.93 3.12
N LEU A 490 8.91 13.80 2.17
CA LEU A 490 9.85 14.91 2.33
C LEU A 490 9.09 16.23 2.28
N ILE A 491 9.41 17.15 3.16
CA ILE A 491 8.96 18.53 3.06
C ILE A 491 9.76 19.17 1.93
N PRO A 492 9.10 19.73 0.90
CA PRO A 492 9.80 20.41 -0.17
C PRO A 492 10.70 21.52 0.40
N SER A 493 11.98 21.53 0.01
CA SER A 493 12.85 22.68 0.26
C SER A 493 12.34 23.89 -0.53
N GLU A 494 12.74 25.09 -0.12
CA GLU A 494 12.33 26.31 -0.81
C GLU A 494 12.71 26.24 -2.30
N GLY A 495 11.73 26.41 -3.19
CA GLY A 495 11.91 26.30 -4.65
C GLY A 495 11.73 24.89 -5.25
N THR A 496 11.67 23.84 -4.47
CA THR A 496 11.43 22.47 -4.99
C THR A 496 9.94 22.16 -4.99
N LYS A 497 9.40 21.71 -6.13
CA LYS A 497 8.02 21.28 -6.29
C LYS A 497 7.98 19.82 -6.68
N TYR A 498 7.26 19.00 -5.93
CA TYR A 498 7.01 17.59 -6.23
C TYR A 498 5.56 17.39 -6.70
N GLN A 499 5.17 18.16 -7.73
CA GLN A 499 3.80 18.15 -8.27
C GLN A 499 3.58 17.09 -9.36
N ASP A 500 4.41 16.07 -9.39
CA ASP A 500 4.45 15.05 -10.44
C ASP A 500 3.10 14.38 -10.67
N TRP A 501 2.36 14.06 -9.62
CA TRP A 501 1.01 13.52 -9.76
C TRP A 501 0.01 14.56 -10.31
N LEU A 502 0.10 15.83 -9.92
CA LEU A 502 -0.77 16.87 -10.47
C LEU A 502 -0.52 17.05 -11.97
N GLU A 503 0.75 17.06 -12.39
CA GLU A 503 1.16 17.12 -13.79
C GLU A 503 0.63 15.91 -14.58
N ALA A 504 0.83 14.70 -14.05
CA ALA A 504 0.38 13.47 -14.69
C ALA A 504 -1.15 13.40 -14.83
N LEU A 505 -1.88 13.77 -13.78
CA LEU A 505 -3.34 13.75 -13.79
C LEU A 505 -3.91 14.78 -14.74
N ALA A 506 -3.33 15.99 -14.82
CA ALA A 506 -3.69 17.00 -15.80
C ALA A 506 -3.40 16.49 -17.23
N TRP A 507 -2.21 15.90 -17.46
CA TRP A 507 -1.87 15.33 -18.76
C TRP A 507 -2.85 14.21 -19.17
N ILE A 508 -3.19 13.30 -18.26
CA ILE A 508 -4.15 12.22 -18.51
C ILE A 508 -5.52 12.81 -18.88
N HIS A 509 -5.99 13.83 -18.14
CA HIS A 509 -7.24 14.51 -18.44
C HIS A 509 -7.26 15.11 -19.85
N ASP A 510 -6.20 15.83 -20.22
CA ASP A 510 -6.17 16.63 -21.45
C ASP A 510 -5.79 15.81 -22.70
N ASN A 511 -5.05 14.70 -22.55
CA ASN A 511 -4.45 13.97 -23.68
C ASN A 511 -4.98 12.56 -23.87
N THR A 512 -5.96 12.13 -23.08
CA THR A 512 -6.55 10.79 -23.22
C THR A 512 -8.06 10.91 -23.49
N PRO A 513 -8.67 9.95 -24.22
CA PRO A 513 -10.12 10.00 -24.46
C PRO A 513 -10.90 9.74 -23.16
N ASP A 514 -12.13 10.27 -23.05
CA ASP A 514 -13.01 10.06 -21.88
C ASP A 514 -13.33 8.59 -21.60
N SER A 515 -13.26 7.74 -22.63
CA SER A 515 -13.42 6.30 -22.50
C SER A 515 -12.20 5.58 -21.93
N ALA A 516 -11.06 6.25 -21.80
CA ALA A 516 -9.80 5.62 -21.40
C ALA A 516 -9.90 4.96 -20.02
N VAL A 517 -9.29 3.78 -19.92
CA VAL A 517 -9.14 3.02 -18.68
C VAL A 517 -7.67 3.10 -18.27
N VAL A 518 -7.42 3.69 -17.11
CA VAL A 518 -6.07 3.87 -16.56
C VAL A 518 -5.80 2.82 -15.50
N MET A 519 -4.85 1.95 -15.74
CA MET A 519 -4.33 1.01 -14.74
C MET A 519 -3.26 1.70 -13.89
N ALA A 520 -3.46 1.69 -12.59
CA ALA A 520 -2.47 2.11 -11.61
C ALA A 520 -2.60 1.23 -10.37
N TRP A 521 -1.65 1.30 -9.45
CA TRP A 521 -1.84 0.68 -8.15
C TRP A 521 -3.04 1.31 -7.43
N TRP A 522 -3.78 0.54 -6.67
CA TRP A 522 -5.06 0.93 -6.09
C TRP A 522 -5.00 2.24 -5.26
N ASP A 523 -3.85 2.61 -4.74
CA ASP A 523 -3.65 3.85 -3.98
C ASP A 523 -4.06 5.12 -4.77
N TYR A 524 -3.89 5.13 -6.09
CA TYR A 524 -4.06 6.34 -6.90
C TYR A 524 -5.43 6.44 -7.57
N GLY A 525 -6.30 5.44 -7.39
CA GLY A 525 -7.59 5.39 -8.06
C GLY A 525 -8.46 6.61 -7.82
N TYR A 526 -8.54 7.11 -6.59
CA TYR A 526 -9.34 8.30 -6.28
C TYR A 526 -8.82 9.57 -6.94
N TRP A 527 -7.49 9.71 -7.09
CA TRP A 527 -6.92 10.84 -7.83
C TRP A 527 -7.23 10.76 -9.33
N ILE A 528 -7.09 9.58 -9.92
CA ILE A 528 -7.40 9.36 -11.35
C ILE A 528 -8.87 9.69 -11.64
N MET A 529 -9.80 9.20 -10.81
CA MET A 529 -11.23 9.49 -10.99
C MET A 529 -11.57 10.97 -10.79
N ALA A 530 -11.02 11.59 -9.75
CA ALA A 530 -11.47 12.91 -9.32
C ALA A 530 -10.79 14.06 -10.06
N LEU A 531 -9.54 13.88 -10.48
CA LEU A 531 -8.72 14.94 -11.10
C LEU A 531 -8.48 14.68 -12.59
N ALA A 532 -8.26 13.44 -13.01
CA ALA A 532 -8.09 13.12 -14.40
C ALA A 532 -9.43 12.81 -15.11
N ASP A 533 -10.50 12.60 -14.34
CA ASP A 533 -11.84 12.21 -14.86
C ASP A 533 -11.77 11.01 -15.80
N ARG A 534 -11.01 9.98 -15.44
CA ARG A 534 -10.82 8.75 -16.22
C ARG A 534 -11.14 7.52 -15.37
N LYS A 535 -11.54 6.44 -16.08
CA LYS A 535 -11.86 5.17 -15.45
C LYS A 535 -10.62 4.52 -14.88
N THR A 536 -10.76 3.86 -13.72
CA THR A 536 -9.69 3.11 -13.06
C THR A 536 -10.15 1.71 -12.66
N LEU A 537 -9.21 0.78 -12.58
CA LEU A 537 -9.49 -0.61 -12.21
C LEU A 537 -9.75 -0.80 -10.71
N ALA A 538 -9.14 0.00 -9.86
CA ALA A 538 -9.28 -0.09 -8.41
C ALA A 538 -9.08 1.27 -7.74
N ASP A 539 -9.52 1.38 -6.48
CA ASP A 539 -9.34 2.57 -5.65
C ASP A 539 -9.04 2.20 -4.19
N ASN A 540 -8.81 3.22 -3.36
CA ASN A 540 -8.45 3.08 -1.94
C ASN A 540 -9.58 2.47 -1.06
N GLY A 541 -10.79 2.31 -1.59
CA GLY A 541 -11.87 1.62 -0.90
C GLY A 541 -11.59 0.12 -0.70
N THR A 542 -10.66 -0.45 -1.50
CA THR A 542 -10.25 -1.87 -1.45
C THR A 542 -11.43 -2.85 -1.44
N GLY A 543 -12.52 -2.49 -2.12
CA GLY A 543 -13.79 -3.23 -2.08
C GLY A 543 -13.75 -4.60 -2.77
N ASN A 544 -12.89 -4.76 -3.79
CA ASN A 544 -12.71 -6.00 -4.53
C ASN A 544 -11.25 -6.47 -4.47
N THR A 545 -10.93 -7.29 -3.48
CA THR A 545 -9.58 -7.80 -3.25
C THR A 545 -9.08 -8.68 -4.39
N THR A 546 -9.98 -9.40 -5.08
CA THR A 546 -9.64 -10.22 -6.24
C THR A 546 -9.18 -9.33 -7.41
N GLN A 547 -9.84 -8.22 -7.67
CA GLN A 547 -9.44 -7.29 -8.73
C GLN A 547 -8.10 -6.60 -8.41
N ILE A 548 -7.85 -6.24 -7.15
CA ILE A 548 -6.55 -5.74 -6.72
C ILE A 548 -5.45 -6.78 -6.97
N ALA A 549 -5.72 -8.05 -6.65
CA ALA A 549 -4.77 -9.12 -6.91
C ALA A 549 -4.55 -9.35 -8.42
N MET A 550 -5.58 -9.15 -9.26
CA MET A 550 -5.42 -9.18 -10.73
C MET A 550 -4.53 -8.03 -11.22
N ILE A 551 -4.68 -6.81 -10.69
CA ILE A 551 -3.79 -5.69 -11.01
C ILE A 551 -2.35 -6.00 -10.60
N ALA A 552 -2.16 -6.55 -9.40
CA ALA A 552 -0.85 -7.00 -8.94
C ALA A 552 -0.24 -8.04 -9.90
N GLN A 553 -1.02 -8.99 -10.41
CA GLN A 553 -0.57 -9.93 -11.41
C GLN A 553 -0.21 -9.25 -12.75
N MET A 554 -1.01 -8.27 -13.22
CA MET A 554 -0.69 -7.52 -14.44
C MET A 554 0.67 -6.84 -14.33
N PHE A 555 1.01 -6.27 -13.18
CA PHE A 555 2.31 -5.64 -12.94
C PHE A 555 3.46 -6.64 -12.75
N MET A 556 3.20 -7.78 -12.11
CA MET A 556 4.25 -8.73 -11.73
C MET A 556 4.49 -9.83 -12.78
N ARG A 557 3.65 -9.96 -13.80
CA ARG A 557 3.85 -10.86 -14.94
C ARG A 557 4.83 -10.27 -15.96
N ASN A 558 5.34 -11.12 -16.85
CA ASN A 558 5.98 -10.67 -18.08
C ASN A 558 4.90 -10.10 -19.04
N GLU A 559 5.35 -9.31 -20.02
CA GLU A 559 4.46 -8.62 -20.97
C GLU A 559 3.51 -9.59 -21.68
N THR A 560 4.02 -10.69 -22.21
CA THR A 560 3.23 -11.65 -23.01
C THR A 560 2.07 -12.28 -22.23
N THR A 561 2.20 -12.45 -20.91
CA THR A 561 1.17 -13.01 -20.06
C THR A 561 0.30 -11.95 -19.39
N ALA A 562 0.76 -10.72 -19.26
CA ALA A 562 0.02 -9.62 -18.68
C ALA A 562 -0.96 -8.97 -19.68
N ILE A 563 -0.55 -8.82 -20.94
CA ILE A 563 -1.33 -8.15 -21.99
C ILE A 563 -2.72 -8.76 -22.20
N PRO A 564 -2.93 -10.08 -22.27
CA PRO A 564 -4.27 -10.65 -22.38
C PRO A 564 -5.18 -10.32 -21.18
N MET A 565 -4.59 -10.15 -19.98
CA MET A 565 -5.34 -9.70 -18.81
C MET A 565 -5.73 -8.23 -18.94
N MET A 566 -4.80 -7.36 -19.35
CA MET A 566 -5.04 -5.94 -19.56
C MET A 566 -6.10 -5.72 -20.65
N GLN A 567 -6.05 -6.48 -21.74
CA GLN A 567 -7.01 -6.42 -22.83
C GLN A 567 -8.42 -6.76 -22.37
N ARG A 568 -8.59 -7.76 -21.51
CA ARG A 568 -9.88 -8.11 -20.91
C ARG A 568 -10.50 -6.97 -20.11
N TYR A 569 -9.69 -6.13 -19.50
CA TYR A 569 -10.12 -4.95 -18.73
C TYR A 569 -10.09 -3.66 -19.55
N ASN A 570 -9.87 -3.73 -20.88
CA ASN A 570 -9.75 -2.58 -21.78
C ASN A 570 -8.76 -1.51 -21.27
N VAL A 571 -7.66 -1.92 -20.66
CA VAL A 571 -6.63 -1.00 -20.16
C VAL A 571 -6.06 -0.22 -21.32
N SER A 572 -6.18 1.10 -21.31
CA SER A 572 -5.67 1.98 -22.36
C SER A 572 -4.32 2.59 -21.97
N TYR A 573 -4.15 2.85 -20.70
CA TYR A 573 -2.93 3.46 -20.14
C TYR A 573 -2.56 2.81 -18.80
N ALA A 574 -1.26 2.81 -18.49
CA ALA A 574 -0.73 2.42 -17.19
C ALA A 574 0.07 3.58 -16.60
N ALA A 575 -0.26 3.96 -15.37
CA ALA A 575 0.47 4.99 -14.62
C ALA A 575 1.28 4.34 -13.50
N VAL A 576 2.56 4.69 -13.42
CA VAL A 576 3.52 4.15 -12.43
C VAL A 576 4.21 5.30 -11.72
N PHE A 577 4.30 5.21 -10.41
CA PHE A 577 4.97 6.18 -9.55
C PHE A 577 6.24 5.56 -8.97
N VAL A 578 7.39 6.15 -9.29
CA VAL A 578 8.72 5.64 -8.92
C VAL A 578 9.53 6.75 -8.27
N THR A 579 10.04 6.51 -7.09
CA THR A 579 10.85 7.51 -6.38
C THR A 579 12.31 7.10 -6.31
N TYR A 580 13.19 7.99 -6.72
CA TYR A 580 14.62 7.71 -6.74
C TYR A 580 15.47 8.97 -6.53
N ALA A 581 16.70 8.77 -6.11
CA ALA A 581 17.72 9.80 -6.04
C ALA A 581 18.95 9.40 -6.85
N ARG A 582 19.54 10.37 -7.56
CA ARG A 582 20.82 10.20 -8.25
C ARG A 582 21.93 10.78 -7.40
N THR A 583 22.85 9.94 -6.94
CA THR A 583 24.03 10.38 -6.21
C THR A 583 25.17 10.59 -7.18
N GLN A 584 25.90 11.70 -7.04
CA GLN A 584 27.02 12.03 -7.88
C GLN A 584 28.10 10.92 -7.80
N GLY A 585 28.50 10.35 -8.94
CA GLY A 585 29.48 9.26 -9.02
C GLY A 585 28.89 7.84 -9.01
N GLN A 586 27.56 7.68 -8.86
CA GLN A 586 26.90 6.38 -9.04
C GLN A 586 26.26 6.28 -10.43
N SER A 587 26.47 5.16 -11.11
CA SER A 587 25.90 4.90 -12.44
C SER A 587 24.37 4.68 -12.37
N ASN A 588 23.88 4.00 -11.33
CA ASN A 588 22.47 3.70 -11.14
C ASN A 588 21.85 4.55 -10.04
N PRO A 589 20.60 5.02 -10.21
CA PRO A 589 19.87 5.72 -9.17
C PRO A 589 19.52 4.79 -7.99
N SER A 590 19.42 5.35 -6.79
CA SER A 590 18.94 4.65 -5.59
C SER A 590 17.44 4.88 -5.43
N PHE A 591 16.63 3.83 -5.33
CA PHE A 591 15.21 3.92 -5.05
C PHE A 591 14.95 4.39 -3.61
N LEU A 592 13.94 5.25 -3.43
CA LEU A 592 13.56 5.84 -2.13
C LEU A 592 12.42 5.09 -1.43
N GLY A 593 11.69 4.25 -2.16
CA GLY A 593 10.66 3.37 -1.61
C GLY A 593 9.30 4.02 -1.33
N ALA A 594 9.03 5.23 -1.85
CA ALA A 594 7.76 5.89 -1.63
C ALA A 594 6.68 5.53 -2.67
N GLY A 595 7.09 5.12 -3.87
CA GLY A 595 6.23 4.66 -4.96
C GLY A 595 6.18 3.15 -5.09
N GLU A 596 5.95 2.67 -6.33
CA GLU A 596 5.97 1.25 -6.67
C GLU A 596 7.34 0.62 -6.43
N ASP A 597 8.39 1.41 -6.45
CA ASP A 597 9.75 1.01 -6.05
C ASP A 597 9.83 0.45 -4.60
N GLY A 598 8.90 0.84 -3.73
CA GLY A 598 8.74 0.26 -2.38
C GLY A 598 7.51 -0.63 -2.21
N LYS A 599 6.53 -0.53 -3.13
CA LYS A 599 5.24 -1.24 -3.02
C LYS A 599 5.20 -2.57 -3.76
N TRP A 600 6.12 -2.82 -4.70
CA TRP A 600 6.15 -4.06 -5.49
C TRP A 600 6.21 -5.33 -4.63
N TYR A 601 6.84 -5.27 -3.48
CA TYR A 601 6.85 -6.35 -2.51
C TYR A 601 5.42 -6.79 -2.08
N TRP A 602 4.53 -5.80 -1.84
CA TRP A 602 3.13 -6.07 -1.54
C TRP A 602 2.38 -6.63 -2.74
N MET A 603 2.68 -6.14 -3.96
CA MET A 603 2.11 -6.69 -5.19
C MET A 603 2.46 -8.17 -5.35
N VAL A 604 3.71 -8.57 -5.07
CA VAL A 604 4.14 -9.98 -5.06
C VAL A 604 3.29 -10.82 -4.09
N ARG A 605 3.12 -10.37 -2.84
CA ARG A 605 2.35 -11.09 -1.82
C ARG A 605 0.86 -11.16 -2.18
N ILE A 606 0.30 -10.11 -2.74
CA ILE A 606 -1.11 -10.02 -3.15
C ILE A 606 -1.35 -10.86 -4.42
N ALA A 607 -0.46 -10.79 -5.41
CA ALA A 607 -0.54 -11.55 -6.64
C ALA A 607 -0.47 -13.06 -6.42
N ASN A 608 0.21 -13.52 -5.38
CA ASN A 608 0.34 -14.94 -5.05
C ASN A 608 -0.96 -15.58 -4.55
N GLN A 609 -2.02 -14.80 -4.36
CA GLN A 609 -3.29 -15.26 -3.80
C GLN A 609 -4.36 -15.57 -4.86
N THR A 610 -4.07 -15.39 -6.15
CA THR A 610 -5.06 -15.59 -7.21
C THR A 610 -4.47 -16.18 -8.48
N SER A 611 -5.35 -16.73 -9.32
CA SER A 611 -5.04 -17.32 -10.63
C SER A 611 -5.83 -16.59 -11.72
N TYR A 612 -5.37 -16.69 -12.96
CA TYR A 612 -6.06 -16.18 -14.13
C TYR A 612 -6.24 -17.30 -15.17
N GLY A 613 -7.48 -17.70 -15.42
CA GLY A 613 -7.79 -18.89 -16.22
C GLY A 613 -7.14 -20.14 -15.62
N ASN A 614 -6.46 -20.93 -16.44
CA ASN A 614 -5.66 -22.09 -16.00
C ASN A 614 -4.21 -21.75 -15.64
N GLN A 615 -3.83 -20.47 -15.70
CA GLN A 615 -2.50 -20.00 -15.36
C GLN A 615 -2.44 -19.54 -13.91
N THR A 616 -1.50 -20.08 -13.15
CA THR A 616 -1.24 -19.68 -11.76
C THR A 616 0.18 -19.14 -11.65
N ILE A 617 0.33 -17.99 -10.98
CA ILE A 617 1.63 -17.46 -10.61
C ILE A 617 1.87 -17.74 -9.13
N LEU A 618 3.04 -18.32 -8.84
CA LEU A 618 3.55 -18.49 -7.50
C LEU A 618 4.84 -17.68 -7.36
N PHE A 619 4.96 -16.96 -6.26
CA PHE A 619 6.18 -16.25 -5.91
C PHE A 619 6.88 -16.97 -4.77
N GLN A 620 8.17 -17.28 -4.97
CA GLN A 620 9.03 -17.87 -3.96
C GLN A 620 10.08 -16.88 -3.53
N GLU A 621 10.26 -16.72 -2.21
CA GLU A 621 11.32 -15.93 -1.61
C GLU A 621 12.49 -16.85 -1.25
N ARG A 622 13.70 -16.48 -1.64
CA ARG A 622 14.93 -17.14 -1.20
C ARG A 622 15.82 -16.13 -0.49
N ARG A 623 16.17 -16.46 0.73
CA ARG A 623 17.11 -15.66 1.54
C ARG A 623 18.47 -16.33 1.52
N ALA A 624 19.49 -15.61 1.06
CA ALA A 624 20.89 -16.02 1.12
C ALA A 624 21.68 -14.89 1.80
N GLN A 625 22.10 -15.12 3.04
CA GLN A 625 22.70 -14.10 3.91
C GLN A 625 21.72 -12.91 4.10
N GLU A 626 22.12 -11.68 3.71
CA GLU A 626 21.27 -10.48 3.82
C GLU A 626 20.47 -10.18 2.54
N GLN A 627 20.69 -10.96 1.46
CA GLN A 627 19.99 -10.74 0.19
C GLN A 627 18.72 -11.59 0.09
N VAL A 628 17.64 -10.93 -0.29
CA VAL A 628 16.36 -11.57 -0.59
C VAL A 628 16.15 -11.54 -2.09
N THR A 629 15.91 -12.69 -2.68
CA THR A 629 15.62 -12.84 -4.10
C THR A 629 14.23 -13.44 -4.28
N TYR A 630 13.46 -12.88 -5.19
CA TYR A 630 12.13 -13.38 -5.54
C TYR A 630 12.17 -14.10 -6.88
N TYR A 631 11.52 -15.26 -6.90
CA TYR A 631 11.32 -16.08 -8.09
C TYR A 631 9.85 -16.11 -8.43
N ARG A 632 9.54 -15.96 -9.71
CA ARG A 632 8.21 -16.12 -10.28
C ARG A 632 8.11 -17.49 -10.95
N ILE A 633 7.16 -18.30 -10.51
CA ILE A 633 6.88 -19.62 -11.06
C ILE A 633 5.55 -19.55 -11.77
N LEU A 634 5.57 -19.72 -13.10
CA LEU A 634 4.35 -19.81 -13.89
C LEU A 634 3.93 -21.27 -14.02
N LYS A 635 2.70 -21.59 -13.68
CA LYS A 635 2.06 -22.90 -13.89
C LYS A 635 0.89 -22.79 -14.86
N ILE A 636 0.71 -23.84 -15.68
CA ILE A 636 -0.49 -24.08 -16.46
C ILE A 636 -1.08 -25.39 -15.97
N GLY A 637 -2.21 -25.32 -15.26
CA GLY A 637 -2.66 -26.44 -14.42
C GLY A 637 -1.61 -26.79 -13.38
N ASP A 638 -1.22 -28.06 -13.26
CA ASP A 638 -0.19 -28.51 -12.31
C ASP A 638 1.24 -28.43 -12.87
N LYS A 639 1.41 -28.13 -14.15
CA LYS A 639 2.72 -28.13 -14.82
C LYS A 639 3.42 -26.78 -14.68
N VAL A 640 4.66 -26.80 -14.19
CA VAL A 640 5.56 -25.62 -14.21
C VAL A 640 6.02 -25.36 -15.64
N VAL A 641 5.76 -24.17 -16.14
CA VAL A 641 6.11 -23.74 -17.51
C VAL A 641 7.33 -22.83 -17.50
N ALA A 642 7.45 -21.97 -16.50
CA ALA A 642 8.60 -21.07 -16.34
C ALA A 642 8.92 -20.87 -14.85
N ASN A 643 10.22 -20.68 -14.57
CA ASN A 643 10.74 -20.29 -13.25
C ASN A 643 11.80 -19.19 -13.49
N GLU A 644 11.49 -17.97 -13.12
CA GLU A 644 12.29 -16.79 -13.44
C GLU A 644 12.63 -15.99 -12.18
N THR A 645 13.82 -15.46 -12.13
CA THR A 645 14.22 -14.49 -11.12
C THR A 645 13.65 -13.12 -11.50
N ILE A 646 12.84 -12.51 -10.60
CA ILE A 646 12.20 -11.21 -10.87
C ILE A 646 12.82 -10.04 -10.10
N SER A 647 13.76 -10.31 -9.19
CA SER A 647 14.43 -9.25 -8.45
C SER A 647 15.90 -9.55 -8.22
N SER A 648 16.71 -8.50 -8.19
CA SER A 648 18.12 -8.51 -7.78
C SER A 648 18.24 -7.67 -6.51
N GLY A 649 18.21 -8.32 -5.34
CA GLY A 649 18.10 -7.62 -4.06
C GLY A 649 16.75 -6.90 -3.94
N GLN A 650 16.78 -5.58 -3.76
CA GLN A 650 15.57 -4.76 -3.64
C GLN A 650 15.02 -4.22 -4.97
N GLN A 651 15.70 -4.49 -6.08
CA GLN A 651 15.32 -3.99 -7.41
C GLN A 651 14.62 -5.07 -8.22
N LEU A 652 13.51 -4.70 -8.89
CA LEU A 652 12.84 -5.55 -9.87
C LEU A 652 13.63 -5.61 -11.18
N ASN A 653 13.64 -6.77 -11.82
CA ASN A 653 14.19 -6.99 -13.15
C ASN A 653 13.16 -6.61 -14.24
N ASP A 654 13.63 -6.35 -15.46
CA ASP A 654 12.80 -5.95 -16.61
C ASP A 654 11.87 -7.05 -17.12
N ASN A 655 12.00 -8.27 -16.63
CA ASN A 655 11.15 -9.39 -17.02
C ASN A 655 9.74 -9.37 -16.33
N SER A 656 9.42 -8.33 -15.57
CA SER A 656 8.06 -8.00 -15.14
C SER A 656 7.64 -6.67 -15.75
N VAL A 657 6.33 -6.50 -16.02
CA VAL A 657 5.79 -5.25 -16.57
C VAL A 657 6.18 -4.05 -15.71
N LEU A 658 6.03 -4.17 -14.40
CA LEU A 658 6.41 -3.09 -13.48
C LEU A 658 7.92 -2.82 -13.52
N GLY A 659 8.75 -3.87 -13.47
CA GLY A 659 10.20 -3.72 -13.52
C GLY A 659 10.67 -3.05 -14.81
N PHE A 660 10.11 -3.47 -15.95
CA PHE A 660 10.33 -2.81 -17.25
C PHE A 660 9.99 -1.32 -17.19
N MET A 661 8.75 -0.98 -16.76
CA MET A 661 8.30 0.41 -16.69
C MET A 661 9.16 1.27 -15.77
N MET A 662 9.51 0.75 -14.60
CA MET A 662 10.35 1.46 -13.63
C MET A 662 11.76 1.68 -14.17
N ASN A 663 12.44 0.61 -14.59
CA ASN A 663 13.86 0.66 -14.96
C ASN A 663 14.11 1.46 -16.25
N THR A 664 13.21 1.33 -17.24
CA THR A 664 13.28 2.17 -18.46
C THR A 664 12.91 3.61 -18.16
N GLY A 665 11.95 3.84 -17.26
CA GLY A 665 11.48 5.17 -16.85
C GLY A 665 12.57 6.00 -16.19
N VAL A 666 13.37 5.39 -15.32
CA VAL A 666 14.47 6.07 -14.60
C VAL A 666 15.82 5.96 -15.31
N GLY A 667 15.88 5.28 -16.47
CA GLY A 667 17.10 5.16 -17.30
C GLY A 667 18.13 4.16 -16.76
N ILE A 668 17.69 3.12 -16.03
CA ILE A 668 18.55 1.98 -15.64
C ILE A 668 18.65 0.99 -16.80
N SER A 669 17.58 0.80 -17.56
CA SER A 669 17.49 -0.10 -18.69
C SER A 669 17.15 0.65 -19.97
N GLY A 670 17.71 0.22 -21.09
CA GLY A 670 17.37 0.66 -22.44
C GLY A 670 16.42 -0.31 -23.16
N ALA A 671 15.75 -1.20 -22.42
CA ALA A 671 14.82 -2.17 -23.01
C ALA A 671 13.66 -1.47 -23.74
N THR A 672 13.17 -2.08 -24.80
CA THR A 672 12.00 -1.65 -25.58
C THR A 672 10.90 -2.67 -25.46
N SER A 673 9.65 -2.26 -25.71
CA SER A 673 8.49 -3.12 -25.67
C SER A 673 7.58 -2.89 -26.87
N ASP A 674 7.00 -3.97 -27.40
CA ASP A 674 5.96 -3.88 -28.41
C ASP A 674 4.59 -3.50 -27.81
N TYR A 675 4.46 -3.52 -26.49
CA TYR A 675 3.18 -3.40 -25.78
C TYR A 675 3.03 -2.11 -24.99
N PHE A 676 4.13 -1.43 -24.71
CA PHE A 676 4.12 -0.25 -23.83
C PHE A 676 4.92 0.89 -24.46
N ASP A 677 4.21 1.99 -24.73
CA ASP A 677 4.79 3.23 -25.22
C ASP A 677 4.72 4.30 -24.11
N ARG A 678 5.86 4.85 -23.72
CA ARG A 678 5.91 5.88 -22.70
C ARG A 678 5.52 7.23 -23.28
N VAL A 679 4.26 7.64 -23.00
CA VAL A 679 3.66 8.86 -23.57
C VAL A 679 3.79 10.09 -22.67
N PHE A 680 4.08 9.92 -21.37
CA PHE A 680 4.29 11.02 -20.45
C PHE A 680 5.31 10.68 -19.38
N THR A 681 6.06 11.71 -18.97
CA THR A 681 6.98 11.68 -17.84
C THR A 681 6.88 13.02 -17.11
N SER A 682 6.66 13.00 -15.79
CA SER A 682 6.57 14.21 -14.99
C SER A 682 7.91 14.94 -14.84
N SER A 683 7.89 16.20 -14.37
CA SER A 683 9.07 17.08 -14.29
C SER A 683 10.23 16.49 -13.49
N ASN A 684 9.97 15.73 -12.42
CA ASN A 684 11.00 15.04 -11.64
C ASN A 684 11.19 13.58 -12.05
N ASN A 685 10.53 13.12 -13.11
CA ASN A 685 10.51 11.74 -13.59
C ASN A 685 9.98 10.73 -12.55
N PHE A 686 9.10 11.15 -11.65
CA PHE A 686 8.54 10.27 -10.63
C PHE A 686 7.25 9.61 -11.08
N VAL A 687 6.42 10.26 -11.90
CA VAL A 687 5.22 9.68 -12.47
C VAL A 687 5.39 9.47 -13.97
N LEU A 688 5.20 8.23 -14.40
CA LEU A 688 5.35 7.77 -15.77
C LEU A 688 4.00 7.25 -16.26
N VAL A 689 3.59 7.66 -17.46
CA VAL A 689 2.38 7.14 -18.09
C VAL A 689 2.75 6.43 -19.38
N TYR A 690 2.32 5.19 -19.47
CA TYR A 690 2.51 4.33 -20.62
C TYR A 690 1.16 4.09 -21.30
N LYS A 691 1.12 4.25 -22.62
CA LYS A 691 0.02 3.77 -23.46
C LYS A 691 0.17 2.27 -23.61
N VAL A 692 -0.91 1.53 -23.42
CA VAL A 692 -0.93 0.07 -23.60
C VAL A 692 -1.34 -0.22 -25.03
N LEU A 693 -0.50 -0.97 -25.72
CA LEU A 693 -0.68 -1.35 -27.11
C LEU A 693 -1.07 -2.82 -27.19
N TYR A 694 -1.93 -3.16 -28.14
CA TYR A 694 -2.37 -4.52 -28.39
C TYR A 694 -2.02 -4.92 -29.82
N PRO A 695 -0.71 -5.06 -30.12
CA PRO A 695 -0.25 -5.29 -31.49
C PRO A 695 -0.72 -6.66 -31.99
N LYS A 696 -1.02 -6.73 -33.29
CA LYS A 696 -1.40 -7.98 -33.97
C LYS A 696 -0.23 -8.97 -33.90
N THR A 697 -0.55 -10.24 -33.74
CA THR A 697 0.44 -11.30 -33.75
C THR A 697 1.04 -11.42 -35.16
N THR A 698 2.38 -11.50 -35.24
CA THR A 698 3.13 -11.64 -36.48
C THR A 698 3.78 -13.02 -36.51
N VAL A 699 3.88 -13.60 -37.70
CA VAL A 699 4.57 -14.85 -37.97
C VAL A 699 5.72 -14.57 -38.92
N ALA A 700 6.94 -14.90 -38.52
CA ALA A 700 8.12 -14.86 -39.38
C ALA A 700 8.53 -16.28 -39.73
N THR A 701 8.89 -16.51 -40.99
CA THR A 701 9.46 -17.78 -41.48
C THR A 701 10.79 -17.53 -42.11
N ILE A 702 11.66 -18.57 -42.15
CA ILE A 702 12.93 -18.55 -42.81
C ILE A 702 13.18 -19.92 -43.44
N SER A 703 13.83 -19.93 -44.57
CA SER A 703 14.31 -21.12 -45.23
C SER A 703 15.61 -20.85 -45.96
N VAL A 704 16.41 -21.89 -46.15
CA VAL A 704 17.64 -21.87 -46.93
C VAL A 704 17.44 -22.79 -48.14
N ASP A 705 17.96 -22.40 -49.30
CA ASP A 705 17.85 -23.19 -50.54
C ASP A 705 18.62 -24.50 -50.47
N LYS A 706 19.67 -24.55 -49.65
CA LYS A 706 20.53 -25.73 -49.45
C LYS A 706 20.86 -25.89 -47.98
N ASN A 707 20.61 -27.09 -47.45
CA ASN A 707 20.95 -27.42 -46.07
C ASN A 707 22.37 -27.98 -45.89
N ARG A 708 23.08 -28.23 -47.03
CA ARG A 708 24.46 -28.69 -47.06
C ARG A 708 25.19 -28.10 -48.28
N VAL A 709 26.26 -27.40 -48.03
CA VAL A 709 27.08 -26.73 -49.06
C VAL A 709 28.55 -26.87 -48.75
N LYS A 710 29.42 -26.69 -49.74
CA LYS A 710 30.86 -26.61 -49.53
C LYS A 710 31.27 -25.20 -49.16
N TYR A 711 32.36 -25.09 -48.40
CA TYR A 711 32.92 -23.78 -48.07
C TYR A 711 33.17 -22.93 -49.32
N GLY A 712 32.74 -21.66 -49.24
CA GLY A 712 32.86 -20.68 -50.35
C GLY A 712 31.67 -20.65 -51.31
N GLU A 713 30.74 -21.61 -51.24
CA GLU A 713 29.47 -21.54 -51.97
C GLU A 713 28.48 -20.55 -51.29
N SER A 714 27.68 -19.86 -52.06
CA SER A 714 26.61 -19.01 -51.57
C SER A 714 25.37 -19.83 -51.28
N VAL A 715 24.67 -19.46 -50.20
CA VAL A 715 23.36 -19.96 -49.82
C VAL A 715 22.33 -18.84 -49.95
N HIS A 716 21.21 -19.14 -50.60
CA HIS A 716 20.11 -18.20 -50.71
C HIS A 716 19.14 -18.37 -49.56
N ILE A 717 19.08 -17.37 -48.66
CA ILE A 717 18.16 -17.31 -47.55
C ILE A 717 16.90 -16.60 -48.03
N THR A 718 15.72 -17.19 -47.74
CA THR A 718 14.42 -16.60 -48.05
C THR A 718 13.51 -16.71 -46.83
N GLY A 719 12.50 -15.83 -46.73
CA GLY A 719 11.51 -15.92 -45.66
C GLY A 719 10.31 -15.03 -45.89
N THR A 720 9.36 -15.17 -45.00
CA THR A 720 8.15 -14.36 -45.06
C THR A 720 7.82 -13.77 -43.68
N VAL A 721 7.14 -12.61 -43.66
CA VAL A 721 6.57 -11.98 -42.47
C VAL A 721 5.11 -11.65 -42.77
N THR A 722 4.22 -12.31 -42.01
CA THR A 722 2.76 -12.16 -42.17
C THR A 722 2.11 -11.90 -40.82
N ASP A 723 0.85 -11.39 -40.82
CA ASP A 723 0.03 -11.43 -39.62
C ASP A 723 -0.48 -12.85 -39.34
N SER A 724 -1.22 -13.03 -38.22
CA SER A 724 -1.78 -14.32 -37.84
C SER A 724 -2.84 -14.86 -38.83
N GLU A 725 -3.35 -14.00 -39.71
CA GLU A 725 -4.33 -14.35 -40.75
C GLU A 725 -3.66 -14.68 -42.11
N GLY A 726 -2.32 -14.54 -42.18
CA GLY A 726 -1.50 -14.81 -43.37
C GLY A 726 -1.35 -13.62 -44.33
N ASN A 727 -1.84 -12.42 -43.96
CA ASN A 727 -1.64 -11.23 -44.77
C ASN A 727 -0.20 -10.73 -44.70
N PRO A 728 0.45 -10.44 -45.86
CA PRO A 728 1.84 -9.99 -45.86
C PRO A 728 2.03 -8.55 -45.37
N TYR A 729 3.13 -8.27 -44.70
CA TYR A 729 3.54 -6.89 -44.41
C TYR A 729 4.26 -6.29 -45.63
N LYS A 730 3.83 -5.11 -46.02
CA LYS A 730 4.28 -4.52 -47.30
C LYS A 730 5.74 -4.06 -47.31
N THR A 731 6.21 -3.51 -46.21
CA THR A 731 7.56 -2.92 -46.09
C THR A 731 8.09 -3.12 -44.67
N GLY A 732 9.42 -3.05 -44.54
CA GLY A 732 10.14 -3.16 -43.27
C GLY A 732 11.50 -3.79 -43.48
N THR A 733 12.17 -4.15 -42.38
CA THR A 733 13.49 -4.84 -42.43
C THR A 733 13.47 -6.04 -41.49
N VAL A 734 14.17 -7.09 -41.89
CA VAL A 734 14.36 -8.33 -41.15
C VAL A 734 15.85 -8.50 -40.85
N ARG A 735 16.21 -8.60 -39.60
CA ARG A 735 17.57 -8.91 -39.18
C ARG A 735 17.77 -10.41 -39.22
N LEU A 736 18.81 -10.84 -39.89
CA LEU A 736 19.23 -12.26 -39.98
C LEU A 736 20.35 -12.49 -38.98
N GLU A 737 20.21 -13.53 -38.18
CA GLU A 737 21.15 -13.89 -37.11
C GLU A 737 21.56 -15.39 -37.30
N ASP A 738 22.85 -15.66 -37.20
CA ASP A 738 23.39 -17.01 -37.17
C ASP A 738 23.87 -17.37 -35.76
N SER A 739 23.52 -18.54 -35.31
CA SER A 739 24.04 -19.10 -34.05
C SER A 739 24.95 -20.28 -34.33
N VAL A 740 26.22 -20.11 -34.03
CA VAL A 740 27.27 -21.16 -34.14
C VAL A 740 27.70 -21.53 -32.73
N ASN A 741 27.54 -22.77 -32.34
CA ASN A 741 27.92 -23.29 -31.00
C ASN A 741 27.28 -22.51 -29.82
N GLY A 742 26.11 -21.89 -30.03
CA GLY A 742 25.40 -21.13 -29.03
C GLY A 742 25.77 -19.64 -28.92
N GLU A 743 26.73 -19.18 -29.74
CA GLU A 743 27.03 -17.75 -29.89
C GLU A 743 26.25 -17.18 -31.08
N ALA A 744 25.44 -16.15 -30.84
CA ALA A 744 24.65 -15.48 -31.87
C ALA A 744 25.44 -14.36 -32.52
N LYS A 745 25.39 -14.27 -33.85
CA LYS A 745 26.08 -13.25 -34.66
C LYS A 745 25.16 -12.75 -35.77
N ASP A 746 25.04 -11.44 -35.91
CA ASP A 746 24.32 -10.84 -37.02
C ASP A 746 24.97 -11.13 -38.36
N ILE A 747 24.16 -11.61 -39.33
CA ILE A 747 24.57 -11.85 -40.72
C ILE A 747 24.32 -10.60 -41.55
N ALA A 748 23.07 -10.08 -41.50
CA ALA A 748 22.63 -8.99 -42.36
C ALA A 748 21.27 -8.44 -41.89
N VAL A 749 20.91 -7.32 -42.47
CA VAL A 749 19.53 -6.79 -42.44
C VAL A 749 19.01 -6.87 -43.86
N ALA A 750 17.92 -7.61 -44.08
CA ALA A 750 17.28 -7.78 -45.39
C ALA A 750 16.02 -6.92 -45.46
N ASP A 751 15.76 -6.30 -46.58
CA ASP A 751 14.55 -5.52 -46.83
C ASP A 751 13.37 -6.45 -47.05
N LEU A 752 12.20 -6.05 -46.46
CA LEU A 752 10.94 -6.75 -46.65
C LEU A 752 10.15 -6.08 -47.77
N ALA A 753 9.73 -6.84 -48.75
CA ALA A 753 8.86 -6.43 -49.85
C ALA A 753 7.70 -7.41 -50.02
N ASP A 754 6.47 -6.92 -49.86
CA ASP A 754 5.25 -7.72 -49.92
C ASP A 754 5.32 -9.00 -49.06
N GLY A 755 5.78 -8.81 -47.83
CA GLY A 755 5.89 -9.88 -46.82
C GLY A 755 7.01 -10.89 -47.10
N LYS A 756 7.90 -10.63 -48.04
CA LYS A 756 9.03 -11.52 -48.40
C LYS A 756 10.35 -10.82 -48.25
N PHE A 757 11.37 -11.55 -47.84
CA PHE A 757 12.74 -11.11 -47.81
C PHE A 757 13.66 -12.19 -48.39
N SER A 758 14.80 -11.75 -48.91
CA SER A 758 15.85 -12.68 -49.37
C SER A 758 17.24 -12.09 -49.13
N TYR A 759 18.23 -12.97 -48.97
CA TYR A 759 19.62 -12.57 -48.79
C TYR A 759 20.57 -13.68 -49.24
N ASP A 760 21.61 -13.35 -50.03
CA ASP A 760 22.65 -14.27 -50.45
C ASP A 760 23.81 -14.22 -49.45
N TRP A 761 24.07 -15.32 -48.80
CA TRP A 761 25.06 -15.46 -47.74
C TRP A 761 26.16 -16.44 -48.10
N LYS A 762 27.39 -16.12 -47.76
CA LYS A 762 28.53 -17.04 -47.80
C LYS A 762 28.94 -17.39 -46.38
N PRO A 763 28.46 -18.50 -45.85
CA PRO A 763 28.72 -18.89 -44.48
C PRO A 763 30.16 -19.44 -44.29
N PRO A 764 30.78 -19.30 -43.11
CA PRO A 764 31.96 -20.04 -42.72
C PRO A 764 31.70 -21.56 -42.64
N ALA A 765 32.72 -22.36 -42.46
CA ALA A 765 32.54 -23.81 -42.30
C ALA A 765 31.95 -24.15 -40.92
N GLY A 766 31.04 -25.14 -40.87
CA GLY A 766 30.44 -25.64 -39.63
C GLY A 766 28.93 -25.82 -39.66
N ASN A 767 28.35 -26.02 -38.47
CA ASN A 767 26.92 -26.10 -38.30
C ASN A 767 26.35 -24.71 -38.02
N HIS A 768 25.33 -24.31 -38.76
CA HIS A 768 24.67 -23.03 -38.67
C HIS A 768 23.21 -23.18 -38.31
N SER A 769 22.72 -22.23 -37.51
CA SER A 769 21.32 -22.12 -37.09
C SER A 769 20.86 -20.69 -37.34
N VAL A 770 20.27 -20.46 -38.51
CA VAL A 770 19.91 -19.12 -38.99
C VAL A 770 18.47 -18.79 -38.59
N THR A 771 18.25 -17.61 -37.97
CA THR A 771 16.94 -17.08 -37.58
C THR A 771 16.69 -15.72 -38.20
N ALA A 772 15.43 -15.43 -38.46
CA ALA A 772 14.97 -14.14 -38.95
C ALA A 772 14.24 -13.40 -37.82
N HIS A 773 14.65 -12.18 -37.55
CA HIS A 773 14.11 -11.32 -36.53
C HIS A 773 13.39 -10.13 -37.16
N TRP A 774 12.09 -10.04 -36.91
CA TRP A 774 11.25 -8.93 -37.31
C TRP A 774 10.93 -8.08 -36.08
N SER A 775 11.26 -6.79 -36.11
CA SER A 775 11.07 -5.88 -34.95
C SER A 775 9.61 -5.40 -34.77
N GLY A 776 8.73 -5.68 -35.74
CA GLY A 776 7.36 -5.16 -35.74
C GLY A 776 7.27 -3.74 -36.29
N VAL A 777 6.03 -3.26 -36.38
CA VAL A 777 5.70 -1.85 -36.63
C VAL A 777 5.13 -1.28 -35.35
N GLY A 778 5.75 -0.28 -34.78
CA GLY A 778 5.49 0.23 -33.45
C GLY A 778 4.00 0.40 -33.13
N GLY A 779 3.50 -0.39 -32.19
CA GLY A 779 2.12 -0.38 -31.71
C GLY A 779 1.08 -1.10 -32.61
N GLU A 780 1.43 -1.46 -33.85
CA GLU A 780 0.49 -2.11 -34.78
C GLU A 780 0.71 -3.63 -34.83
N THR A 781 1.97 -4.08 -34.74
CA THR A 781 2.31 -5.50 -34.90
C THR A 781 3.41 -5.90 -33.94
N ARG A 782 3.38 -7.17 -33.53
CA ARG A 782 4.42 -7.75 -32.65
C ARG A 782 5.71 -7.98 -33.39
N SER A 783 6.82 -7.93 -32.66
CA SER A 783 8.05 -8.56 -33.09
C SER A 783 7.84 -10.08 -33.30
N ALA A 784 8.58 -10.66 -34.18
CA ALA A 784 8.54 -12.10 -34.43
C ALA A 784 9.96 -12.62 -34.73
N VAL A 785 10.19 -13.83 -34.26
CA VAL A 785 11.41 -14.58 -34.55
C VAL A 785 11.00 -15.88 -35.24
N SER A 786 11.65 -16.20 -36.33
CA SER A 786 11.38 -17.45 -37.07
C SER A 786 11.87 -18.68 -36.31
N SER A 787 11.32 -19.84 -36.61
CA SER A 787 12.03 -21.10 -36.32
C SER A 787 13.38 -21.12 -37.04
N PRO A 788 14.43 -21.72 -36.45
CA PRO A 788 15.76 -21.72 -37.07
C PRO A 788 15.80 -22.60 -38.31
N ALA A 789 16.45 -22.09 -39.35
CA ALA A 789 16.84 -22.87 -40.52
C ALA A 789 18.24 -23.46 -40.26
N LEU A 790 18.36 -24.79 -40.24
CA LEU A 790 19.59 -25.48 -39.95
C LEU A 790 20.32 -25.83 -41.23
N MET A 791 21.66 -25.61 -41.27
CA MET A 791 22.50 -25.95 -42.37
C MET A 791 23.91 -26.34 -41.92
N PHE A 792 24.61 -27.09 -42.80
CA PHE A 792 25.96 -27.52 -42.58
C PHE A 792 26.85 -27.10 -43.76
N VAL A 793 27.96 -26.43 -43.46
CA VAL A 793 28.97 -26.05 -44.44
C VAL A 793 30.17 -27.00 -44.30
N GLU A 794 30.42 -27.76 -45.40
CA GLU A 794 31.54 -28.65 -45.42
C GLU A 794 32.84 -27.85 -45.36
N PRO A 795 33.71 -28.14 -44.39
CA PRO A 795 35.00 -27.45 -44.28
C PRO A 795 35.95 -27.84 -45.40
N ILE A 796 36.94 -26.97 -45.67
CA ILE A 796 38.00 -27.22 -46.61
C ILE A 796 38.77 -28.49 -46.16
N PRO A 797 38.87 -29.54 -47.00
CA PRO A 797 39.59 -30.73 -46.62
C PRO A 797 41.08 -30.47 -46.55
N VAL A 798 41.73 -30.90 -45.51
CA VAL A 798 43.22 -30.88 -45.37
C VAL A 798 43.73 -32.30 -45.25
N THR A 799 44.99 -32.52 -45.69
CA THR A 799 45.63 -33.80 -45.47
C THR A 799 46.79 -33.66 -44.49
N LEU A 800 46.94 -34.71 -43.65
CA LEU A 800 47.98 -34.79 -42.65
C LEU A 800 48.98 -35.91 -43.02
N ALA A 801 50.21 -35.51 -43.28
CA ALA A 801 51.34 -36.43 -43.48
C ALA A 801 52.04 -36.69 -42.14
N ILE A 802 52.48 -37.94 -41.97
CA ILE A 802 53.30 -38.38 -40.83
C ILE A 802 54.54 -39.08 -41.33
N SER A 803 55.68 -38.75 -40.72
CA SER A 803 56.96 -39.45 -41.00
C SER A 803 57.76 -39.53 -39.69
N LEU A 804 58.65 -40.49 -39.66
CA LEU A 804 59.57 -40.73 -38.55
C LEU A 804 61.04 -40.49 -38.97
N SER A 805 61.83 -39.97 -38.04
CA SER A 805 63.28 -39.79 -38.27
C SER A 805 63.99 -41.11 -38.44
N SER A 806 63.45 -42.20 -37.90
CA SER A 806 63.91 -43.59 -38.14
C SER A 806 62.75 -44.56 -37.93
N TYR A 807 62.62 -45.55 -38.76
CA TYR A 807 61.66 -46.67 -38.68
C TYR A 807 62.18 -47.89 -37.94
N ASN A 808 63.51 -47.90 -37.60
CA ASN A 808 64.13 -48.96 -36.79
C ASN A 808 65.03 -48.30 -35.77
N ILE A 809 64.79 -48.53 -34.54
CA ILE A 809 65.51 -47.92 -33.40
C ILE A 809 65.78 -48.97 -32.33
N THR A 810 66.75 -48.70 -31.42
CA THR A 810 67.02 -49.45 -30.23
C THR A 810 66.27 -48.86 -29.04
N LEU A 811 65.82 -49.75 -28.14
CA LEU A 811 65.13 -49.27 -26.96
C LEU A 811 65.92 -48.19 -26.17
N GLY A 812 65.29 -47.10 -25.85
CA GLY A 812 65.94 -46.00 -25.22
C GLY A 812 66.42 -44.86 -26.14
N GLN A 813 66.39 -45.08 -27.46
CA GLN A 813 66.71 -44.03 -28.44
C GLN A 813 65.45 -43.13 -28.66
N ASN A 814 65.68 -41.85 -28.95
CA ASN A 814 64.63 -40.93 -29.33
C ASN A 814 64.37 -41.04 -30.85
N VAL A 815 63.07 -40.97 -31.18
CA VAL A 815 62.58 -40.80 -32.55
C VAL A 815 61.82 -39.53 -32.70
N THR A 816 62.02 -38.79 -33.74
CA THR A 816 61.21 -37.61 -34.03
C THR A 816 60.05 -38.02 -34.93
N VAL A 817 58.85 -37.75 -34.44
CA VAL A 817 57.57 -37.89 -35.17
C VAL A 817 57.31 -36.53 -35.84
N SER A 818 57.44 -36.45 -37.15
CA SER A 818 57.16 -35.23 -37.90
C SER A 818 55.81 -35.26 -38.56
N LEU A 819 55.03 -34.24 -38.28
CA LEU A 819 53.68 -34.01 -38.83
C LEU A 819 53.67 -32.79 -39.73
N ARG A 820 52.98 -32.87 -40.88
CA ARG A 820 52.85 -31.77 -41.82
C ARG A 820 51.46 -31.78 -42.42
N LEU A 821 50.75 -30.62 -42.30
CA LEU A 821 49.51 -30.35 -43.01
C LEU A 821 49.82 -29.83 -44.42
N THR A 822 48.87 -30.02 -45.36
CA THR A 822 48.90 -29.36 -46.65
C THR A 822 48.84 -27.84 -46.56
N GLU A 823 48.16 -27.31 -45.46
CA GLU A 823 48.01 -25.92 -45.25
C GLU A 823 48.81 -25.44 -44.01
N LYS A 824 49.32 -24.20 -44.06
CA LYS A 824 50.15 -23.62 -43.00
C LYS A 824 49.25 -23.09 -41.86
N LEU A 825 48.63 -23.98 -41.08
CA LEU A 825 47.71 -23.64 -39.99
C LEU A 825 48.46 -23.66 -38.65
N SER A 826 48.20 -22.67 -37.79
CA SER A 826 48.74 -22.63 -36.43
C SER A 826 47.66 -22.87 -35.38
N ASN A 827 46.37 -22.95 -35.79
CA ASN A 827 45.23 -23.22 -34.91
C ASN A 827 44.82 -24.71 -35.00
N GLY A 828 44.02 -25.18 -34.05
CA GLY A 828 43.68 -26.59 -33.90
C GLY A 828 44.76 -27.37 -33.14
N THR A 829 44.64 -28.68 -33.05
CA THR A 829 45.56 -29.54 -32.31
C THR A 829 45.91 -30.79 -33.10
N PHE A 830 47.21 -31.19 -33.06
CA PHE A 830 47.65 -32.51 -33.44
C PHE A 830 47.55 -33.44 -32.24
N THR A 831 46.95 -34.60 -32.41
CA THR A 831 46.99 -35.68 -31.45
C THR A 831 47.77 -36.86 -32.06
N ILE A 832 48.93 -37.18 -31.48
CA ILE A 832 49.72 -38.33 -31.84
C ILE A 832 49.35 -39.50 -30.97
N ARG A 833 49.06 -40.65 -31.56
CA ARG A 833 48.70 -41.86 -30.83
C ARG A 833 49.51 -43.04 -31.35
N TYR A 834 49.81 -44.04 -30.55
CA TYR A 834 50.47 -45.28 -30.91
C TYR A 834 49.63 -46.49 -30.46
N SER A 835 49.95 -47.63 -31.12
CA SER A 835 49.31 -48.91 -30.82
C SER A 835 50.34 -50.02 -30.99
N ILE A 836 50.14 -51.11 -30.23
CA ILE A 836 51.00 -52.34 -30.37
C ILE A 836 50.28 -53.40 -31.18
N ASP A 837 48.99 -53.28 -31.41
CA ASP A 837 48.15 -54.30 -32.08
C ASP A 837 47.39 -53.69 -33.30
N ASN A 838 47.61 -52.41 -33.61
CA ASN A 838 46.89 -51.64 -34.63
C ASN A 838 45.36 -51.61 -34.43
N LYS A 839 44.93 -51.87 -33.22
CA LYS A 839 43.48 -51.85 -32.81
C LYS A 839 43.22 -50.91 -31.63
N THR A 840 44.05 -51.06 -30.60
CA THR A 840 43.93 -50.29 -29.38
C THR A 840 44.94 -49.16 -29.36
N TRP A 841 44.48 -47.91 -29.32
CA TRP A 841 45.30 -46.72 -29.48
C TRP A 841 45.50 -45.97 -28.17
N THR A 842 46.76 -45.67 -27.84
CA THR A 842 47.15 -44.84 -26.68
C THR A 842 47.63 -43.48 -27.17
N VAL A 843 47.11 -42.37 -26.58
CA VAL A 843 47.54 -41.00 -26.92
C VAL A 843 48.93 -40.74 -26.32
N LEU A 844 49.84 -40.29 -27.14
CA LEU A 844 51.18 -39.85 -26.76
C LEU A 844 51.18 -38.41 -26.34
N THR A 845 50.59 -37.54 -27.15
CA THR A 845 50.56 -36.11 -26.91
C THR A 845 49.45 -35.45 -27.72
N THR A 846 49.02 -34.24 -27.25
CA THR A 846 48.17 -33.34 -28.03
C THR A 846 48.81 -31.95 -27.98
N VAL A 847 49.16 -31.40 -29.12
CA VAL A 847 49.93 -30.15 -29.27
C VAL A 847 49.42 -29.34 -30.45
N SER A 848 49.42 -28.00 -30.34
CA SER A 848 49.06 -27.13 -31.46
C SER A 848 50.15 -27.12 -32.54
N PRO A 849 49.78 -27.07 -33.83
CA PRO A 849 50.72 -26.95 -34.92
C PRO A 849 51.44 -25.57 -34.96
N GLU A 850 52.65 -25.55 -35.43
CA GLU A 850 53.36 -24.31 -35.83
C GLU A 850 53.47 -24.27 -37.34
N ASN A 851 52.79 -23.29 -37.99
CA ASN A 851 52.76 -23.24 -39.48
C ASN A 851 52.35 -24.56 -40.15
N GLY A 852 51.39 -25.30 -39.60
CA GLY A 852 50.94 -26.58 -40.14
C GLY A 852 51.95 -27.77 -39.91
N ALA A 853 52.88 -27.58 -39.00
CA ALA A 853 53.96 -28.56 -38.76
C ALA A 853 54.13 -28.83 -37.25
N LEU A 854 54.62 -30.04 -36.95
CA LEU A 854 55.05 -30.42 -35.59
C LEU A 854 56.19 -31.44 -35.73
N ASP A 855 57.24 -31.24 -34.99
CA ASP A 855 58.34 -32.23 -34.82
C ASP A 855 58.37 -32.63 -33.33
N TYR A 856 57.84 -33.82 -33.02
CA TYR A 856 57.68 -34.31 -31.63
C TYR A 856 58.70 -35.40 -31.33
N SER A 857 59.60 -35.18 -30.37
CA SER A 857 60.60 -36.16 -29.93
C SER A 857 59.97 -37.15 -28.94
N TRP A 858 59.99 -38.42 -29.33
CA TRP A 858 59.42 -39.49 -28.53
C TRP A 858 60.46 -40.55 -28.21
N ARG A 859 60.42 -41.08 -26.96
CA ARG A 859 61.30 -42.17 -26.52
C ARG A 859 60.40 -43.35 -26.16
N PRO A 860 60.31 -44.38 -27.03
CA PRO A 860 59.52 -45.58 -26.74
C PRO A 860 60.05 -46.37 -25.54
N ASP A 861 59.15 -46.92 -24.76
CA ASP A 861 59.41 -47.67 -23.50
C ASP A 861 59.40 -49.17 -23.67
N ARG A 862 59.16 -49.66 -24.87
CA ARG A 862 58.97 -51.11 -25.15
C ARG A 862 59.54 -51.53 -26.51
N VAL A 863 59.84 -52.82 -26.58
CA VAL A 863 60.36 -53.46 -27.82
C VAL A 863 59.18 -54.00 -28.63
N GLY A 864 59.39 -54.13 -29.99
CA GLY A 864 58.38 -54.64 -30.89
C GLY A 864 57.91 -53.68 -31.96
N ALA A 865 56.90 -54.08 -32.72
CA ALA A 865 56.30 -53.21 -33.73
C ALA A 865 55.36 -52.21 -33.06
N LEU A 866 55.54 -50.95 -33.29
CA LEU A 866 54.69 -49.84 -32.82
C LEU A 866 54.05 -49.16 -34.03
N TYR A 867 52.72 -49.11 -34.01
CA TYR A 867 51.92 -48.40 -35.01
C TYR A 867 51.68 -47.00 -34.52
N ILE A 868 51.96 -45.99 -35.34
CA ILE A 868 51.86 -44.59 -34.99
C ILE A 868 50.89 -43.91 -35.97
N GLN A 869 49.98 -43.17 -35.49
CA GLN A 869 49.05 -42.38 -36.28
C GLN A 869 48.79 -41.02 -35.60
N ALA A 870 48.56 -40.02 -36.43
CA ALA A 870 48.23 -38.69 -35.93
C ALA A 870 46.84 -38.21 -36.47
N SER A 871 46.16 -37.40 -35.74
CA SER A 871 44.96 -36.68 -36.19
C SER A 871 45.10 -35.18 -35.93
N TYR A 872 44.49 -34.40 -36.78
CA TYR A 872 44.35 -32.95 -36.67
C TYR A 872 42.87 -32.67 -36.35
N SER A 873 42.58 -31.82 -35.38
CA SER A 873 41.21 -31.51 -34.91
C SER A 873 40.39 -30.70 -35.92
N GLY A 874 41.00 -30.05 -36.88
CA GLY A 874 40.42 -28.97 -37.69
C GLY A 874 40.48 -27.64 -36.93
N ALA A 875 40.43 -26.52 -37.63
CA ALA A 875 40.29 -25.19 -37.06
C ALA A 875 39.78 -24.19 -38.11
N GLY A 876 38.93 -23.28 -37.70
CA GLY A 876 38.28 -22.29 -38.55
C GLY A 876 37.52 -22.98 -39.69
N ASP A 877 37.83 -22.62 -40.93
CA ASP A 877 37.18 -23.17 -42.14
C ASP A 877 37.81 -24.50 -42.64
N PHE A 878 38.82 -25.00 -41.95
CA PHE A 878 39.55 -26.24 -42.32
C PHE A 878 39.06 -27.43 -41.48
N GLY A 879 38.82 -28.53 -42.16
CA GLY A 879 38.32 -29.77 -41.58
C GLY A 879 39.35 -30.59 -40.80
N PRO A 880 38.92 -31.60 -40.05
CA PRO A 880 39.82 -32.53 -39.40
C PRO A 880 40.51 -33.46 -40.43
N ALA A 881 41.71 -33.90 -40.10
CA ALA A 881 42.46 -34.84 -40.92
C ALA A 881 43.10 -35.94 -40.07
N THR A 882 43.24 -37.13 -40.64
CA THR A 882 43.96 -38.25 -39.99
C THR A 882 45.03 -38.76 -40.95
N SER A 883 46.22 -38.95 -40.42
CA SER A 883 47.35 -39.49 -41.20
C SER A 883 47.20 -41.00 -41.52
N GLY A 884 47.94 -41.47 -42.47
CA GLY A 884 48.19 -42.91 -42.57
C GLY A 884 48.85 -43.46 -41.29
N VAL A 885 48.79 -44.78 -41.08
CA VAL A 885 49.51 -45.42 -40.00
C VAL A 885 50.96 -45.71 -40.47
N VAL A 886 51.94 -45.27 -39.69
CA VAL A 886 53.35 -45.67 -39.90
C VAL A 886 53.78 -46.70 -38.84
N VAL A 887 54.64 -47.62 -39.26
CA VAL A 887 55.14 -48.70 -38.40
C VAL A 887 56.58 -48.49 -38.07
N MET A 888 56.92 -48.53 -36.80
CA MET A 888 58.27 -48.46 -36.26
C MET A 888 58.60 -49.76 -35.52
N TYR A 889 59.82 -50.27 -35.74
CA TYR A 889 60.34 -51.42 -35.03
C TYR A 889 61.33 -50.97 -33.94
N VAL A 890 61.06 -51.29 -32.71
CA VAL A 890 61.97 -51.05 -31.57
C VAL A 890 62.69 -52.38 -31.25
N LYS A 891 63.97 -52.41 -31.42
CA LYS A 891 64.83 -53.57 -31.08
C LYS A 891 65.29 -53.47 -29.64
N PRO A 892 65.64 -54.60 -28.93
CA PRO A 892 66.20 -54.60 -27.62
C PRO A 892 67.44 -53.72 -27.43
#